data_29d97b1604041e8eeb63e2faa7ddda9c
#
_entry.id   29d97b1604041e8eeb63e2faa7ddda9c
#
_cell.length_a   1.000
_cell.length_b   1.000
_cell.length_c   1.000
_cell.angle_alpha   90.00
_cell.angle_beta   90.00
_cell.angle_gamma   90.00
#
_symmetry.space_group_name_H-M   'P 1'
#
loop_
_entity.id
_entity.type
_entity.pdbx_description
1 polymer ?
#
loop_
_entity_poly.entity_id
_entity_poly.type
_entity_poly.pdbx_seq_one_letter_code
_entity_poly.pdbx_strand_id
1 'polypeptide(L)'
;MSDMDHEVRSARMLGCEISTNPLDPLEPILKMCEYHHPDEDMSILARAYRLAVNQHSSQRRKSGEPYIIHPLAVAQILADLGMGPLVVAAGLLHDTVEDTDYTLDECRAEFGDTVTGLVDGVTKLSKMEYGDSAQAETIRKMVVAMSRDVRVLVVKLADRVHNARTWRYVKQSNAQKKARETLDVYAPLANRLGMNAIKTELEELSFKVLYPKIYNEIVVLVARRAGQRDVYLKQILAEINEDLDEQHIKAYVTGRPKDYFSIYQKMIVRGHDFANIYDLVGVRIIVDTIQDCYAALGAVHARWNPVPGRFKDYIAMPKLNMYQSLHTTVVGPGGKPVEIQIRTWDMHRRAEFGIAAHWKYKENGQAGRALSSPDKSDRKRGENQELSEADNLKWIQQLADWTSETPDSDEFLGSLKEDLGAAEVYVFTPKGKIVSLPAEATPIDFAYAVHTEVGHRTMGARVNGRLVPLDTKLENGDTVEILTSKSESAGPSRDWLSFAKSPKARNKIRQWFSKERRTEAVEEGRDELTRAMRKRNLPITTLLTPEALVGVADELNLANAEAVFVAIGDGQISTQNVISHLVRDAGSDEVDEEVEQEALPLKQVERTKKTTSSLGISVKGVGDIWVKLARCCMPVPGDKIIGFITRNQGVSVHRVDCQNMLELEKRQPERVVDVQWTSTKGVFMVKIQVEALDRPHLLSDVTRVLSDHGVNIISGSISTGTDRVATSQFSFEMADPQHLNTLLAAVRKIEGVFDVYRITGAKDSAEPRLRKM
;
A
#
# COMPACT_ATOMS: atom_id res chain seq x y z
N MET A 1 -10.55 36.59 14.40
CA MET A 1 -10.98 36.22 13.02
C MET A 1 -9.80 36.00 12.09
N SER A 2 -8.71 36.77 12.11
CA SER A 2 -7.55 36.57 11.22
C SER A 2 -6.78 35.25 11.47
N ASP A 3 -6.59 34.84 12.74
CA ASP A 3 -5.85 33.61 13.09
C ASP A 3 -6.62 32.32 12.80
N MET A 4 -7.93 32.32 12.98
CA MET A 4 -8.81 31.18 12.64
C MET A 4 -8.86 30.94 11.14
N ASP A 5 -8.88 31.97 10.32
CA ASP A 5 -8.86 31.83 8.85
C ASP A 5 -7.52 31.28 8.35
N HIS A 6 -6.41 31.58 9.04
CA HIS A 6 -5.08 31.06 8.68
C HIS A 6 -4.91 29.57 9.03
N GLU A 7 -5.37 29.13 10.21
CA GLU A 7 -5.33 27.72 10.62
C GLU A 7 -6.25 26.83 9.74
N VAL A 8 -7.41 27.33 9.34
CA VAL A 8 -8.32 26.62 8.44
C VAL A 8 -7.78 26.59 7.01
N ARG A 9 -7.09 27.62 6.56
CA ARG A 9 -6.39 27.64 5.26
C ARG A 9 -5.20 26.67 5.25
N SER A 10 -4.40 26.61 6.33
CA SER A 10 -3.29 25.65 6.45
C SER A 10 -3.77 24.19 6.43
N ALA A 11 -4.91 23.87 7.04
CA ALA A 11 -5.51 22.54 6.99
C ALA A 11 -6.13 22.17 5.62
N ARG A 12 -6.42 23.15 4.76
CA ARG A 12 -6.91 22.95 3.38
C ARG A 12 -5.82 22.96 2.31
N MET A 13 -4.65 23.50 2.62
CA MET A 13 -3.59 23.76 1.65
C MET A 13 -2.27 23.09 2.07
N LEU A 14 -2.12 21.81 1.79
CA LEU A 14 -0.83 21.27 1.37
C LEU A 14 -0.59 21.60 -0.12
N GLY A 15 -1.31 22.59 -0.64
CA GLY A 15 -1.12 23.16 -1.97
C GLY A 15 -0.02 24.20 -1.91
N CYS A 16 1.24 23.77 -2.07
CA CYS A 16 2.35 24.69 -2.23
C CYS A 16 2.09 25.69 -3.35
N GLU A 17 1.65 26.87 -3.02
CA GLU A 17 2.03 28.04 -3.79
C GLU A 17 3.48 28.33 -3.39
N ILE A 18 4.44 27.72 -4.10
CA ILE A 18 5.82 28.18 -4.09
C ILE A 18 5.73 29.67 -4.48
N SER A 19 6.30 30.52 -3.65
CA SER A 19 6.30 31.96 -3.93
C SER A 19 6.75 32.19 -5.37
N THR A 20 5.88 32.77 -6.18
CA THR A 20 6.21 33.21 -7.53
C THR A 20 7.00 34.54 -7.50
N ASN A 21 7.34 35.04 -6.29
CA ASN A 21 8.22 36.17 -6.14
C ASN A 21 9.65 35.76 -6.47
N PRO A 22 10.22 36.19 -7.60
CA PRO A 22 11.59 35.81 -7.97
C PRO A 22 12.65 36.40 -7.04
N LEU A 23 12.29 37.26 -6.09
CA LEU A 23 13.21 37.99 -5.20
C LEU A 23 13.47 37.26 -3.87
N ASP A 24 12.54 36.43 -3.38
CA ASP A 24 12.80 35.60 -2.18
C ASP A 24 11.90 34.34 -2.10
N PRO A 25 12.30 33.21 -2.69
CA PRO A 25 11.55 31.96 -2.62
C PRO A 25 11.45 31.36 -1.21
N LEU A 26 12.27 31.81 -0.26
CA LEU A 26 12.28 31.33 1.12
C LEU A 26 11.26 32.07 2.01
N GLU A 27 10.78 33.25 1.58
CA GLU A 27 9.90 34.11 2.40
C GLU A 27 8.64 33.39 2.94
N PRO A 28 7.90 32.58 2.16
CA PRO A 28 6.74 31.86 2.66
C PRO A 28 7.08 30.87 3.78
N ILE A 29 8.24 30.17 3.64
CA ILE A 29 8.73 29.20 4.61
C ILE A 29 9.10 29.94 5.92
N LEU A 30 9.81 31.06 5.82
CA LEU A 30 10.17 31.88 6.98
C LEU A 30 8.94 32.35 7.72
N LYS A 31 7.97 32.94 7.03
CA LYS A 31 6.72 33.41 7.63
C LYS A 31 5.95 32.30 8.35
N MET A 32 5.91 31.11 7.76
CA MET A 32 5.23 29.98 8.36
C MET A 32 5.98 29.44 9.59
N CYS A 33 7.31 29.38 9.52
CA CYS A 33 8.13 28.98 10.66
C CYS A 33 8.03 30.04 11.80
N GLU A 34 8.12 31.33 11.51
CA GLU A 34 7.96 32.39 12.50
C GLU A 34 6.57 32.37 13.17
N TYR A 35 5.51 32.08 12.39
CA TYR A 35 4.16 31.93 12.93
C TYR A 35 4.04 30.76 13.91
N HIS A 36 4.69 29.64 13.59
CA HIS A 36 4.63 28.44 14.44
C HIS A 36 5.64 28.45 15.58
N HIS A 37 6.80 29.08 15.40
CA HIS A 37 7.95 29.07 16.31
C HIS A 37 8.54 30.48 16.44
N PRO A 38 7.83 31.44 17.05
CA PRO A 38 8.25 32.84 17.07
C PRO A 38 9.54 33.12 17.86
N ASP A 39 9.90 32.23 18.77
CA ASP A 39 11.07 32.37 19.66
C ASP A 39 12.33 31.65 19.14
N GLU A 40 12.26 30.98 17.98
CA GLU A 40 13.39 30.22 17.43
C GLU A 40 14.20 31.00 16.39
N ASP A 41 15.49 30.64 16.24
CA ASP A 41 16.38 31.26 15.26
C ASP A 41 16.12 30.78 13.84
N MET A 42 15.59 31.66 13.01
CA MET A 42 15.31 31.39 11.58
C MET A 42 16.54 31.54 10.69
N SER A 43 17.69 32.03 11.21
CA SER A 43 18.91 32.24 10.41
C SER A 43 19.45 30.94 9.80
N ILE A 44 19.18 29.80 10.45
CA ILE A 44 19.58 28.47 9.98
C ILE A 44 18.92 28.12 8.63
N LEU A 45 17.67 28.54 8.41
CA LEU A 45 16.96 28.30 7.16
C LEU A 45 17.59 29.05 5.99
N ALA A 46 18.01 30.32 6.21
CA ALA A 46 18.68 31.09 5.20
C ALA A 46 20.07 30.51 4.83
N ARG A 47 20.79 29.94 5.82
CA ARG A 47 22.07 29.24 5.56
C ARG A 47 21.84 27.96 4.80
N ALA A 48 20.91 27.12 5.22
CA ALA A 48 20.58 25.86 4.56
C ALA A 48 20.11 26.08 3.10
N TYR A 49 19.29 27.09 2.85
CA TYR A 49 18.83 27.45 1.52
C TYR A 49 20.00 27.87 0.61
N ARG A 50 20.88 28.77 1.08
CA ARG A 50 22.05 29.20 0.28
C ARG A 50 22.96 28.02 -0.09
N LEU A 51 23.21 27.12 0.86
CA LEU A 51 23.99 25.91 0.61
C LEU A 51 23.30 25.04 -0.43
N ALA A 52 22.01 24.73 -0.26
CA ALA A 52 21.25 23.90 -1.19
C ALA A 52 21.23 24.49 -2.62
N VAL A 53 21.04 25.82 -2.76
CA VAL A 53 21.11 26.52 -4.06
C VAL A 53 22.49 26.34 -4.71
N ASN A 54 23.56 26.52 -3.96
CA ASN A 54 24.92 26.40 -4.48
C ASN A 54 25.23 24.97 -4.93
N GLN A 55 24.92 23.99 -4.10
CA GLN A 55 25.20 22.59 -4.37
C GLN A 55 24.40 22.02 -5.55
N HIS A 56 23.13 22.42 -5.69
CA HIS A 56 22.25 21.97 -6.78
C HIS A 56 22.23 22.90 -8.01
N SER A 57 23.15 23.90 -8.10
CA SER A 57 23.13 24.94 -9.12
C SER A 57 23.14 24.43 -10.56
N SER A 58 23.85 23.32 -10.83
CA SER A 58 23.96 22.69 -12.16
C SER A 58 22.87 21.65 -12.44
N GLN A 59 22.09 21.26 -11.43
CA GLN A 59 21.13 20.15 -11.53
C GLN A 59 19.74 20.64 -11.97
N ARG A 60 19.07 19.79 -12.78
CA ARG A 60 17.69 20.00 -13.22
C ARG A 60 16.84 18.76 -12.98
N ARG A 61 15.57 18.97 -12.66
CA ARG A 61 14.59 17.91 -12.54
C ARG A 61 14.14 17.40 -13.93
N LYS A 62 13.45 16.25 -13.95
CA LYS A 62 12.85 15.70 -15.17
C LYS A 62 11.79 16.60 -15.80
N SER A 63 11.22 17.55 -15.03
CA SER A 63 10.36 18.62 -15.51
C SER A 63 11.08 19.72 -16.29
N GLY A 64 12.42 19.77 -16.21
CA GLY A 64 13.27 20.84 -16.77
C GLY A 64 13.54 22.00 -15.81
N GLU A 65 12.86 22.07 -14.68
CA GLU A 65 13.02 23.09 -13.65
C GLU A 65 14.33 22.94 -12.86
N PRO A 66 14.89 24.02 -12.26
CA PRO A 66 16.03 23.92 -11.35
C PRO A 66 15.75 22.94 -10.19
N TYR A 67 16.75 22.18 -9.79
CA TYR A 67 16.57 21.14 -8.76
C TYR A 67 16.13 21.70 -7.41
N ILE A 68 16.59 22.90 -7.05
CA ILE A 68 16.29 23.57 -5.78
C ILE A 68 14.78 23.72 -5.47
N ILE A 69 13.93 23.70 -6.51
CA ILE A 69 12.47 23.75 -6.34
C ILE A 69 11.96 22.57 -5.50
N HIS A 70 12.65 21.41 -5.57
CA HIS A 70 12.29 20.26 -4.78
C HIS A 70 12.57 20.42 -3.28
N PRO A 71 13.78 20.71 -2.84
CA PRO A 71 14.06 20.99 -1.44
C PRO A 71 13.21 22.13 -0.86
N LEU A 72 12.96 23.19 -1.63
CA LEU A 72 12.04 24.26 -1.22
C LEU A 72 10.62 23.76 -0.97
N ALA A 73 10.08 22.96 -1.88
CA ALA A 73 8.74 22.41 -1.74
C ALA A 73 8.63 21.44 -0.55
N VAL A 74 9.67 20.62 -0.30
CA VAL A 74 9.74 19.75 0.88
C VAL A 74 9.77 20.59 2.16
N ALA A 75 10.61 21.63 2.21
CA ALA A 75 10.71 22.54 3.34
C ALA A 75 9.39 23.29 3.60
N GLN A 76 8.68 23.71 2.54
CA GLN A 76 7.36 24.34 2.67
C GLN A 76 6.35 23.36 3.30
N ILE A 77 6.30 22.11 2.82
CA ILE A 77 5.42 21.08 3.41
C ILE A 77 5.72 20.90 4.90
N LEU A 78 6.99 20.86 5.28
CA LEU A 78 7.41 20.72 6.68
C LEU A 78 7.03 21.94 7.52
N ALA A 79 7.18 23.15 6.98
CA ALA A 79 6.76 24.39 7.64
C ALA A 79 5.24 24.45 7.81
N ASP A 80 4.45 24.04 6.79
CA ASP A 80 2.99 23.98 6.85
C ASP A 80 2.50 22.95 7.88
N LEU A 81 3.28 21.89 8.13
CA LEU A 81 3.05 20.91 9.20
C LEU A 81 3.39 21.46 10.60
N GLY A 82 3.97 22.66 10.68
CA GLY A 82 4.41 23.28 11.93
C GLY A 82 5.68 22.67 12.53
N MET A 83 6.55 22.09 11.70
CA MET A 83 7.84 21.56 12.14
C MET A 83 8.82 22.70 12.44
N GLY A 84 9.69 22.50 13.46
CA GLY A 84 10.68 23.50 13.87
C GLY A 84 11.77 23.74 12.82
N PRO A 85 12.52 24.87 12.91
CA PRO A 85 13.50 25.30 11.91
C PRO A 85 14.59 24.26 11.61
N LEU A 86 14.99 23.45 12.60
CA LEU A 86 15.98 22.39 12.41
C LEU A 86 15.49 21.30 11.45
N VAL A 87 14.20 20.91 11.55
CA VAL A 87 13.61 19.90 10.66
C VAL A 87 13.40 20.46 9.27
N VAL A 88 12.96 21.71 9.18
CA VAL A 88 12.80 22.42 7.89
C VAL A 88 14.15 22.61 7.20
N ALA A 89 15.22 22.93 7.94
CA ALA A 89 16.58 22.99 7.41
C ALA A 89 17.05 21.61 6.91
N ALA A 90 16.77 20.54 7.65
CA ALA A 90 17.03 19.17 7.17
C ALA A 90 16.25 18.87 5.88
N GLY A 91 15.03 19.38 5.73
CA GLY A 91 14.24 19.29 4.50
C GLY A 91 14.85 20.02 3.31
N LEU A 92 15.50 21.18 3.55
CA LEU A 92 16.26 21.89 2.51
C LEU A 92 17.53 21.16 2.08
N LEU A 93 18.13 20.37 2.99
CA LEU A 93 19.44 19.73 2.80
C LEU A 93 19.37 18.23 2.49
N HIS A 94 18.17 17.61 2.51
CA HIS A 94 18.02 16.16 2.51
C HIS A 94 18.64 15.43 1.33
N ASP A 95 18.65 16.05 0.14
CA ASP A 95 19.26 15.49 -1.08
C ASP A 95 20.70 15.98 -1.30
N THR A 96 21.16 17.00 -0.54
CA THR A 96 22.48 17.62 -0.77
C THR A 96 23.61 16.64 -0.57
N VAL A 97 23.56 15.81 0.48
CA VAL A 97 24.58 14.79 0.77
C VAL A 97 24.49 13.58 -0.17
N GLU A 98 23.30 13.32 -0.73
CA GLU A 98 23.10 12.19 -1.65
C GLU A 98 23.52 12.53 -3.08
N ASP A 99 23.15 13.70 -3.56
CA ASP A 99 23.23 14.09 -4.98
C ASP A 99 24.39 15.04 -5.30
N THR A 100 25.22 15.41 -4.29
CA THR A 100 26.38 16.31 -4.49
C THR A 100 27.62 15.82 -3.72
N ASP A 101 28.74 16.53 -3.84
CA ASP A 101 30.00 16.22 -3.15
C ASP A 101 30.03 16.68 -1.68
N TYR A 102 28.94 17.28 -1.17
CA TYR A 102 28.82 17.75 0.22
C TYR A 102 28.73 16.60 1.19
N THR A 103 29.54 16.60 2.24
CA THR A 103 29.68 15.48 3.16
C THR A 103 28.89 15.65 4.45
N LEU A 104 28.62 14.54 5.15
CA LEU A 104 27.98 14.57 6.48
C LEU A 104 28.83 15.28 7.54
N ASP A 105 30.17 15.24 7.42
CA ASP A 105 31.06 15.90 8.36
C ASP A 105 31.02 17.43 8.18
N GLU A 106 30.96 17.91 6.94
CA GLU A 106 30.71 19.32 6.63
C GLU A 106 29.34 19.78 7.14
N CYS A 107 28.31 18.97 6.92
CA CYS A 107 26.96 19.24 7.43
C CYS A 107 26.95 19.35 8.96
N ARG A 108 27.68 18.47 9.65
CA ARG A 108 27.79 18.49 11.12
C ARG A 108 28.51 19.75 11.62
N ALA A 109 29.57 20.16 10.95
CA ALA A 109 30.31 21.37 11.31
C ALA A 109 29.48 22.65 11.13
N GLU A 110 28.62 22.71 10.10
CA GLU A 110 27.85 23.89 9.75
C GLU A 110 26.46 23.97 10.42
N PHE A 111 25.75 22.83 10.56
CA PHE A 111 24.37 22.76 11.02
C PHE A 111 24.17 21.96 12.32
N GLY A 112 25.21 21.33 12.84
CA GLY A 112 25.16 20.54 14.09
C GLY A 112 24.61 19.13 13.95
N ASP A 113 24.67 18.38 15.06
CA ASP A 113 24.35 16.95 15.11
C ASP A 113 22.88 16.64 14.76
N THR A 114 21.94 17.51 15.18
CA THR A 114 20.51 17.27 14.96
C THR A 114 20.15 17.30 13.47
N VAL A 115 20.53 18.34 12.75
CA VAL A 115 20.25 18.44 11.31
C VAL A 115 20.97 17.35 10.54
N THR A 116 22.25 17.11 10.87
CA THR A 116 23.03 16.04 10.25
C THR A 116 22.45 14.66 10.48
N GLY A 117 21.96 14.37 11.70
CA GLY A 117 21.32 13.10 12.01
C GLY A 117 20.02 12.88 11.21
N LEU A 118 19.25 13.94 11.00
CA LEU A 118 18.04 13.88 10.16
C LEU A 118 18.38 13.65 8.69
N VAL A 119 19.37 14.39 8.15
CA VAL A 119 19.83 14.26 6.76
C VAL A 119 20.40 12.85 6.53
N ASP A 120 21.30 12.37 7.39
CA ASP A 120 21.85 11.01 7.32
C ASP A 120 20.76 9.93 7.36
N GLY A 121 19.76 10.10 8.24
CA GLY A 121 18.61 9.21 8.32
C GLY A 121 17.83 9.12 7.02
N VAL A 122 17.56 10.26 6.37
CA VAL A 122 16.85 10.32 5.08
C VAL A 122 17.71 9.75 3.95
N THR A 123 19.01 10.10 3.87
CA THR A 123 19.95 9.64 2.83
C THR A 123 20.18 8.13 2.86
N LYS A 124 20.32 7.53 4.04
CA LYS A 124 20.46 6.07 4.19
C LYS A 124 19.26 5.29 3.66
N LEU A 125 18.10 5.93 3.58
CA LEU A 125 16.88 5.36 3.02
C LEU A 125 16.83 5.39 1.48
N SER A 126 17.62 6.25 0.85
CA SER A 126 17.60 6.46 -0.61
C SER A 126 18.64 5.62 -1.37
N LYS A 127 19.78 5.27 -0.76
CA LYS A 127 20.99 4.71 -1.41
C LYS A 127 20.94 3.24 -1.85
N MET A 128 19.78 2.58 -1.97
CA MET A 128 19.74 1.20 -2.45
C MET A 128 19.18 1.06 -3.85
N GLU A 129 20.05 0.69 -4.77
CA GLU A 129 19.72 0.27 -6.13
C GLU A 129 19.72 -1.26 -6.26
N TYR A 130 18.72 -1.77 -7.03
CA TYR A 130 18.60 -3.07 -7.69
C TYR A 130 17.96 -4.25 -6.93
N GLY A 131 16.81 -4.68 -7.43
CA GLY A 131 16.10 -5.93 -7.16
C GLY A 131 14.78 -5.75 -6.42
N ASP A 132 13.89 -6.75 -6.47
CA ASP A 132 12.61 -6.70 -5.75
C ASP A 132 12.85 -6.77 -4.22
N SER A 133 13.92 -7.38 -3.75
CA SER A 133 14.33 -7.37 -2.34
C SER A 133 14.92 -6.02 -1.86
N ALA A 134 15.36 -5.14 -2.76
CA ALA A 134 15.86 -3.82 -2.39
C ALA A 134 14.79 -2.90 -1.79
N GLN A 135 13.53 -3.05 -2.23
CA GLN A 135 12.40 -2.30 -1.66
C GLN A 135 12.15 -2.71 -0.20
N ALA A 136 12.16 -4.00 0.08
CA ALA A 136 11.95 -4.54 1.41
C ALA A 136 13.06 -4.09 2.38
N GLU A 137 14.32 -4.11 1.93
CA GLU A 137 15.46 -3.68 2.72
C GLU A 137 15.45 -2.15 2.96
N THR A 138 15.01 -1.34 1.99
CA THR A 138 14.83 0.11 2.17
C THR A 138 13.80 0.40 3.26
N ILE A 139 12.67 -0.29 3.25
CA ILE A 139 11.63 -0.12 4.25
C ILE A 139 12.11 -0.59 5.63
N ARG A 140 12.86 -1.70 5.68
CA ARG A 140 13.47 -2.19 6.90
C ARG A 140 14.41 -1.15 7.54
N LYS A 141 15.29 -0.53 6.74
CA LYS A 141 16.18 0.55 7.21
C LYS A 141 15.40 1.78 7.64
N MET A 142 14.32 2.11 6.94
CA MET A 142 13.42 3.19 7.32
C MET A 142 12.84 2.96 8.71
N VAL A 143 12.37 1.75 9.03
CA VAL A 143 11.86 1.40 10.35
C VAL A 143 12.94 1.56 11.43
N VAL A 144 14.18 1.14 11.16
CA VAL A 144 15.32 1.32 12.07
C VAL A 144 15.65 2.80 12.27
N ALA A 145 15.64 3.61 11.21
CA ALA A 145 15.89 5.05 11.32
C ALA A 145 14.79 5.76 12.13
N MET A 146 13.51 5.40 11.89
CA MET A 146 12.36 5.93 12.64
C MET A 146 12.45 5.64 14.15
N SER A 147 12.95 4.46 14.52
CA SER A 147 13.06 4.10 15.95
C SER A 147 14.06 4.96 16.71
N ARG A 148 15.01 5.58 16.00
CA ARG A 148 15.97 6.55 16.56
C ARG A 148 15.39 7.95 16.61
N ASP A 149 14.81 8.40 15.52
CA ASP A 149 14.18 9.72 15.40
C ASP A 149 13.02 9.69 14.38
N VAL A 150 11.79 9.81 14.88
CA VAL A 150 10.60 9.79 14.04
C VAL A 150 10.52 10.96 13.05
N ARG A 151 11.23 12.08 13.32
CA ARG A 151 11.28 13.25 12.42
C ARG A 151 11.87 12.89 11.05
N VAL A 152 12.76 11.90 10.97
CA VAL A 152 13.28 11.35 9.72
C VAL A 152 12.13 10.89 8.81
N LEU A 153 11.11 10.21 9.38
CA LEU A 153 9.96 9.77 8.61
C LEU A 153 9.09 10.96 8.16
N VAL A 154 8.95 11.98 9.00
CA VAL A 154 8.17 13.19 8.61
C VAL A 154 8.82 13.87 7.40
N VAL A 155 10.16 14.05 7.40
CA VAL A 155 10.90 14.56 6.24
C VAL A 155 10.70 13.66 5.01
N LYS A 156 10.80 12.34 5.18
CA LYS A 156 10.62 11.38 4.08
C LYS A 156 9.19 11.35 3.53
N LEU A 157 8.18 11.57 4.37
CA LEU A 157 6.80 11.71 3.92
C LEU A 157 6.58 13.01 3.12
N ALA A 158 7.18 14.13 3.56
CA ALA A 158 7.14 15.39 2.82
C ALA A 158 7.83 15.27 1.44
N ASP A 159 9.01 14.63 1.39
CA ASP A 159 9.69 14.28 0.13
C ASP A 159 8.78 13.42 -0.77
N ARG A 160 8.17 12.37 -0.23
CA ARG A 160 7.26 11.49 -0.99
C ARG A 160 6.06 12.22 -1.56
N VAL A 161 5.44 13.15 -0.81
CA VAL A 161 4.33 13.99 -1.28
C VAL A 161 4.75 14.82 -2.48
N HIS A 162 5.88 15.55 -2.37
CA HIS A 162 6.34 16.38 -3.49
C HIS A 162 6.74 15.54 -4.70
N ASN A 163 7.38 14.42 -4.50
CA ASN A 163 7.69 13.47 -5.58
C ASN A 163 6.41 12.94 -6.24
N ALA A 164 5.35 12.62 -5.46
CA ALA A 164 4.08 12.17 -5.98
C ALA A 164 3.37 13.24 -6.84
N ARG A 165 3.40 14.51 -6.45
CA ARG A 165 2.87 15.64 -7.24
C ARG A 165 3.53 15.76 -8.61
N THR A 166 4.77 15.28 -8.76
CA THR A 166 5.58 15.38 -9.99
C THR A 166 5.64 14.10 -10.81
N TRP A 167 4.89 13.03 -10.49
CA TRP A 167 4.89 11.76 -11.25
C TRP A 167 4.49 11.90 -12.71
N ARG A 168 3.76 12.95 -13.10
CA ARG A 168 3.42 13.22 -14.50
C ARG A 168 4.64 13.38 -15.43
N TYR A 169 5.82 13.69 -14.87
CA TYR A 169 7.08 13.84 -15.62
C TYR A 169 7.95 12.58 -15.61
N VAL A 170 7.50 11.52 -14.95
CA VAL A 170 8.20 10.24 -14.84
C VAL A 170 7.58 9.22 -15.80
N LYS A 171 8.36 8.25 -16.28
CA LYS A 171 7.83 7.13 -17.09
C LYS A 171 6.69 6.45 -16.32
N GLN A 172 5.59 6.14 -17.03
CA GLN A 172 4.36 5.63 -16.42
C GLN A 172 4.60 4.35 -15.59
N SER A 173 5.41 3.41 -16.08
CA SER A 173 5.74 2.18 -15.33
C SER A 173 6.42 2.47 -13.98
N ASN A 174 7.35 3.43 -13.95
CA ASN A 174 8.02 3.84 -12.72
C ASN A 174 7.07 4.61 -11.78
N ALA A 175 6.20 5.46 -12.34
CA ALA A 175 5.19 6.17 -11.56
C ALA A 175 4.22 5.17 -10.90
N GLN A 176 3.76 4.14 -11.62
CA GLN A 176 2.90 3.09 -11.08
C GLN A 176 3.58 2.27 -9.98
N LYS A 177 4.87 1.89 -10.16
CA LYS A 177 5.63 1.18 -9.11
C LYS A 177 5.70 2.02 -7.83
N LYS A 178 6.07 3.31 -7.96
CA LYS A 178 6.16 4.26 -6.83
C LYS A 178 4.80 4.55 -6.19
N ALA A 179 3.74 4.64 -6.99
CA ALA A 179 2.39 4.86 -6.49
C ALA A 179 1.87 3.66 -5.68
N ARG A 180 2.16 2.42 -6.12
CA ARG A 180 1.81 1.21 -5.37
C ARG A 180 2.54 1.15 -4.04
N GLU A 181 3.86 1.36 -4.05
CA GLU A 181 4.66 1.47 -2.84
C GLU A 181 4.11 2.53 -1.87
N THR A 182 3.66 3.65 -2.41
CA THR A 182 3.08 4.74 -1.61
C THR A 182 1.77 4.32 -0.94
N LEU A 183 0.86 3.64 -1.66
CA LEU A 183 -0.39 3.12 -1.09
C LEU A 183 -0.16 1.99 -0.09
N ASP A 184 0.82 1.11 -0.36
CA ASP A 184 1.07 -0.08 0.45
C ASP A 184 1.83 0.23 1.74
N VAL A 185 2.64 1.31 1.78
CA VAL A 185 3.55 1.58 2.89
C VAL A 185 3.43 3.02 3.40
N TYR A 186 3.69 4.04 2.57
CA TYR A 186 3.80 5.42 3.07
C TYR A 186 2.47 6.01 3.54
N ALA A 187 1.36 5.78 2.84
CA ALA A 187 0.05 6.28 3.26
C ALA A 187 -0.44 5.60 4.56
N PRO A 188 -0.31 4.28 4.76
CA PRO A 188 -0.57 3.63 6.04
C PRO A 188 0.34 4.12 7.18
N LEU A 189 1.64 4.38 6.93
CA LEU A 189 2.54 4.97 7.92
C LEU A 189 2.12 6.37 8.32
N ALA A 190 1.75 7.22 7.35
CA ALA A 190 1.20 8.55 7.64
C ALA A 190 -0.08 8.46 8.48
N ASN A 191 -0.95 7.47 8.21
CA ASN A 191 -2.15 7.21 9.01
C ASN A 191 -1.83 6.81 10.45
N ARG A 192 -0.83 5.94 10.65
CA ARG A 192 -0.37 5.53 11.99
C ARG A 192 0.21 6.69 12.80
N LEU A 193 0.90 7.61 12.13
CA LEU A 193 1.40 8.84 12.74
C LEU A 193 0.31 9.93 12.92
N GLY A 194 -0.93 9.66 12.53
CA GLY A 194 -2.04 10.60 12.60
C GLY A 194 -1.99 11.73 11.57
N MET A 195 -1.06 11.70 10.60
CA MET A 195 -0.85 12.72 9.59
C MET A 195 -1.86 12.57 8.43
N ASN A 196 -3.15 12.78 8.73
CA ASN A 196 -4.24 12.51 7.78
C ASN A 196 -4.18 13.39 6.52
N ALA A 197 -3.68 14.60 6.61
CA ALA A 197 -3.53 15.49 5.45
C ALA A 197 -2.57 14.87 4.42
N ILE A 198 -1.38 14.42 4.87
CA ILE A 198 -0.40 13.73 4.03
C ILE A 198 -0.93 12.40 3.51
N LYS A 199 -1.55 11.60 4.39
CA LYS A 199 -2.16 10.31 4.01
C LYS A 199 -3.13 10.49 2.85
N THR A 200 -4.10 11.41 3.00
CA THR A 200 -5.17 11.62 2.01
C THR A 200 -4.59 12.07 0.67
N GLU A 201 -3.61 12.96 0.67
CA GLU A 201 -2.97 13.42 -0.56
C GLU A 201 -2.18 12.31 -1.25
N LEU A 202 -1.40 11.53 -0.49
CA LEU A 202 -0.65 10.38 -1.02
C LEU A 202 -1.59 9.32 -1.62
N GLU A 203 -2.71 9.02 -0.95
CA GLU A 203 -3.72 8.08 -1.44
C GLU A 203 -4.34 8.59 -2.75
N GLU A 204 -4.72 9.87 -2.83
CA GLU A 204 -5.36 10.45 -4.01
C GLU A 204 -4.43 10.52 -5.22
N LEU A 205 -3.19 10.99 -5.02
CA LEU A 205 -2.17 11.03 -6.09
C LEU A 205 -1.84 9.63 -6.60
N SER A 206 -1.72 8.65 -5.70
CA SER A 206 -1.45 7.26 -6.08
C SER A 206 -2.63 6.62 -6.80
N PHE A 207 -3.84 6.86 -6.34
CA PHE A 207 -5.07 6.37 -6.96
C PHE A 207 -5.20 6.86 -8.41
N LYS A 208 -4.96 8.16 -8.63
CA LYS A 208 -4.98 8.77 -9.96
C LYS A 208 -3.98 8.12 -10.94
N VAL A 209 -2.81 7.70 -10.45
CA VAL A 209 -1.76 7.08 -11.27
C VAL A 209 -2.03 5.60 -11.52
N LEU A 210 -2.51 4.88 -10.49
CA LEU A 210 -2.74 3.43 -10.59
C LEU A 210 -4.02 3.08 -11.34
N TYR A 211 -5.08 3.84 -11.11
CA TYR A 211 -6.42 3.55 -11.63
C TYR A 211 -7.04 4.77 -12.31
N PRO A 212 -6.41 5.36 -13.34
CA PRO A 212 -6.84 6.63 -13.93
C PRO A 212 -8.24 6.59 -14.52
N LYS A 213 -8.66 5.45 -15.07
CA LYS A 213 -10.01 5.27 -15.63
C LYS A 213 -11.08 5.34 -14.54
N ILE A 214 -10.86 4.61 -13.45
CA ILE A 214 -11.79 4.58 -12.28
C ILE A 214 -11.82 5.95 -11.60
N TYR A 215 -10.67 6.58 -11.43
CA TYR A 215 -10.57 7.92 -10.88
C TYR A 215 -11.43 8.92 -11.66
N ASN A 216 -11.28 8.94 -12.99
CA ASN A 216 -12.05 9.84 -13.84
C ASN A 216 -13.57 9.57 -13.80
N GLU A 217 -13.98 8.29 -13.74
CA GLU A 217 -15.39 7.93 -13.61
C GLU A 217 -15.97 8.41 -12.28
N ILE A 218 -15.27 8.20 -11.17
CA ILE A 218 -15.70 8.71 -9.85
C ILE A 218 -15.79 10.23 -9.85
N VAL A 219 -14.82 10.94 -10.46
CA VAL A 219 -14.87 12.41 -10.61
C VAL A 219 -16.14 12.83 -11.36
N VAL A 220 -16.47 12.17 -12.48
CA VAL A 220 -17.68 12.46 -13.27
C VAL A 220 -18.95 12.17 -12.47
N LEU A 221 -19.02 11.03 -11.77
CA LEU A 221 -20.16 10.65 -10.93
C LEU A 221 -20.39 11.66 -9.80
N VAL A 222 -19.32 12.09 -9.12
CA VAL A 222 -19.40 13.12 -8.06
C VAL A 222 -19.80 14.47 -8.63
N ALA A 223 -19.25 14.87 -9.79
CA ALA A 223 -19.57 16.14 -10.43
C ALA A 223 -21.05 16.21 -10.88
N ARG A 224 -21.64 15.12 -11.37
CA ARG A 224 -23.09 15.09 -11.75
C ARG A 224 -24.02 15.41 -10.58
N ARG A 225 -23.60 15.11 -9.34
CA ARG A 225 -24.38 15.38 -8.13
C ARG A 225 -24.00 16.71 -7.44
N ALA A 226 -22.99 17.41 -7.93
CA ALA A 226 -22.41 18.59 -7.26
C ALA A 226 -23.45 19.69 -7.00
N GLY A 227 -24.27 20.06 -7.97
CA GLY A 227 -25.25 21.14 -7.82
C GLY A 227 -26.27 20.89 -6.72
N GLN A 228 -26.87 19.68 -6.70
CA GLN A 228 -27.84 19.30 -5.66
C GLN A 228 -27.19 19.17 -4.29
N ARG A 229 -25.97 18.65 -4.25
CA ARG A 229 -25.16 18.49 -3.04
C ARG A 229 -24.80 19.84 -2.43
N ASP A 230 -24.38 20.83 -3.21
CA ASP A 230 -23.94 22.11 -2.71
C ASP A 230 -25.11 22.94 -2.14
N VAL A 231 -26.30 22.85 -2.74
CA VAL A 231 -27.53 23.44 -2.19
C VAL A 231 -27.90 22.78 -0.86
N TYR A 232 -27.88 21.46 -0.82
CA TYR A 232 -28.17 20.69 0.38
C TYR A 232 -27.20 20.97 1.51
N LEU A 233 -25.89 21.05 1.19
CA LEU A 233 -24.86 21.38 2.16
C LEU A 233 -25.04 22.78 2.75
N LYS A 234 -25.31 23.77 1.90
CA LYS A 234 -25.56 25.15 2.35
C LYS A 234 -26.75 25.21 3.32
N GLN A 235 -27.82 24.48 3.05
CA GLN A 235 -28.98 24.41 3.94
C GLN A 235 -28.58 23.82 5.30
N ILE A 236 -27.89 22.67 5.33
CA ILE A 236 -27.45 22.03 6.58
C ILE A 236 -26.52 22.93 7.39
N LEU A 237 -25.57 23.60 6.73
CA LEU A 237 -24.65 24.51 7.40
C LEU A 237 -25.38 25.68 8.04
N ALA A 238 -26.40 26.23 7.36
CA ALA A 238 -27.21 27.32 7.89
C ALA A 238 -28.01 26.88 9.13
N GLU A 239 -28.69 25.72 9.05
CA GLU A 239 -29.49 25.15 10.14
C GLU A 239 -28.62 24.82 11.38
N ILE A 240 -27.41 24.25 11.17
CA ILE A 240 -26.48 23.96 12.29
C ILE A 240 -25.99 25.28 12.93
N ASN A 241 -25.59 26.29 12.14
CA ASN A 241 -25.12 27.55 12.70
C ASN A 241 -26.23 28.24 13.52
N GLU A 242 -27.48 28.23 13.04
CA GLU A 242 -28.64 28.77 13.76
C GLU A 242 -28.77 28.09 15.14
N ASP A 243 -28.75 26.73 15.21
CA ASP A 243 -28.89 26.00 16.48
C ASP A 243 -27.75 26.28 17.46
N LEU A 244 -26.51 26.38 16.93
CA LEU A 244 -25.34 26.65 17.77
C LEU A 244 -25.32 28.09 18.28
N ASP A 245 -25.77 29.06 17.47
CA ASP A 245 -25.90 30.47 17.87
C ASP A 245 -26.99 30.62 18.94
N GLU A 246 -28.14 29.95 18.80
CA GLU A 246 -29.22 29.93 19.82
C GLU A 246 -28.73 29.41 21.18
N GLN A 247 -27.84 28.40 21.17
CA GLN A 247 -27.24 27.83 22.37
C GLN A 247 -25.97 28.58 22.82
N HIS A 248 -25.61 29.67 22.19
CA HIS A 248 -24.40 30.46 22.49
C HIS A 248 -23.08 29.69 22.39
N ILE A 249 -23.03 28.68 21.50
CA ILE A 249 -21.84 27.86 21.25
C ILE A 249 -21.04 28.46 20.09
N LYS A 250 -19.85 28.96 20.39
CA LYS A 250 -18.94 29.44 19.34
C LYS A 250 -18.38 28.25 18.55
N ALA A 251 -18.74 28.16 17.29
CA ALA A 251 -18.33 27.07 16.43
C ALA A 251 -17.91 27.52 15.04
N TYR A 252 -16.98 26.82 14.43
CA TYR A 252 -16.67 26.93 13.02
C TYR A 252 -17.26 25.70 12.30
N VAL A 253 -18.29 25.92 11.48
CA VAL A 253 -19.01 24.86 10.79
C VAL A 253 -18.62 24.86 9.31
N THR A 254 -18.13 23.74 8.81
CA THR A 254 -17.68 23.60 7.42
C THR A 254 -18.10 22.28 6.79
N GLY A 255 -18.38 22.31 5.49
CA GLY A 255 -18.59 21.09 4.71
C GLY A 255 -17.26 20.43 4.38
N ARG A 256 -17.20 19.10 4.51
CA ARG A 256 -16.07 18.29 4.12
C ARG A 256 -16.44 17.40 2.94
N PRO A 257 -15.97 17.70 1.72
CA PRO A 257 -16.09 16.75 0.62
C PRO A 257 -15.27 15.50 0.95
N LYS A 258 -15.79 14.33 0.59
CA LYS A 258 -15.09 13.06 0.75
C LYS A 258 -14.07 12.92 -0.37
N ASP A 259 -12.87 12.45 -0.02
CA ASP A 259 -11.82 12.17 -0.99
C ASP A 259 -12.21 11.02 -1.94
N TYR A 260 -11.75 11.08 -3.19
CA TYR A 260 -12.13 10.13 -4.23
C TYR A 260 -11.63 8.70 -3.94
N PHE A 261 -10.48 8.56 -3.26
CA PHE A 261 -9.98 7.26 -2.87
C PHE A 261 -10.86 6.58 -1.81
N SER A 262 -11.38 7.33 -0.83
CA SER A 262 -12.35 6.81 0.14
C SER A 262 -13.67 6.40 -0.51
N ILE A 263 -14.12 7.11 -1.55
CA ILE A 263 -15.29 6.72 -2.35
C ILE A 263 -15.00 5.40 -3.08
N TYR A 264 -13.85 5.30 -3.75
CA TYR A 264 -13.37 4.08 -4.40
C TYR A 264 -13.33 2.89 -3.44
N GLN A 265 -12.74 3.05 -2.25
CA GLN A 265 -12.71 1.98 -1.24
C GLN A 265 -14.11 1.52 -0.82
N LYS A 266 -15.06 2.44 -0.64
CA LYS A 266 -16.44 2.07 -0.31
C LYS A 266 -17.13 1.32 -1.42
N MET A 267 -16.95 1.74 -2.67
CA MET A 267 -17.54 1.10 -3.84
C MET A 267 -16.94 -0.29 -4.07
N ILE A 268 -15.61 -0.38 -4.08
CA ILE A 268 -14.89 -1.56 -4.52
C ILE A 268 -14.68 -2.57 -3.37
N VAL A 269 -14.15 -2.10 -2.22
CA VAL A 269 -13.80 -3.00 -1.11
C VAL A 269 -15.04 -3.45 -0.34
N ARG A 270 -16.03 -2.54 -0.16
CA ARG A 270 -17.25 -2.82 0.61
C ARG A 270 -18.46 -3.17 -0.25
N GLY A 271 -18.34 -3.14 -1.58
CA GLY A 271 -19.40 -3.54 -2.49
C GLY A 271 -20.61 -2.62 -2.51
N HIS A 272 -20.49 -1.36 -2.06
CA HIS A 272 -21.58 -0.42 -2.11
C HIS A 272 -21.75 0.15 -3.51
N ASP A 273 -22.98 0.12 -4.04
CA ASP A 273 -23.33 0.88 -5.24
C ASP A 273 -23.14 2.38 -4.96
N PHE A 274 -22.63 3.13 -5.94
CA PHE A 274 -22.47 4.59 -5.84
C PHE A 274 -23.81 5.28 -5.51
N ALA A 275 -24.95 4.74 -5.98
CA ALA A 275 -26.28 5.22 -5.63
C ALA A 275 -26.55 5.19 -4.13
N ASN A 276 -25.98 4.24 -3.41
CA ASN A 276 -26.17 4.03 -1.98
C ASN A 276 -25.09 4.72 -1.11
N ILE A 277 -24.17 5.50 -1.72
CA ILE A 277 -23.22 6.33 -0.98
C ILE A 277 -23.87 7.68 -0.68
N TYR A 278 -24.59 7.73 0.43
CA TYR A 278 -25.27 8.95 0.88
C TYR A 278 -24.35 9.94 1.59
N ASP A 279 -23.18 9.49 2.08
CA ASP A 279 -22.20 10.26 2.85
C ASP A 279 -21.09 10.89 1.98
N LEU A 280 -21.45 11.34 0.78
CA LEU A 280 -20.51 12.07 -0.12
C LEU A 280 -20.07 13.42 0.47
N VAL A 281 -20.84 13.95 1.42
CA VAL A 281 -20.53 15.18 2.14
C VAL A 281 -20.67 14.92 3.63
N GLY A 282 -19.61 15.20 4.37
CA GLY A 282 -19.65 15.31 5.81
C GLY A 282 -19.72 16.78 6.24
N VAL A 283 -20.23 17.04 7.42
CA VAL A 283 -20.12 18.33 8.09
C VAL A 283 -19.11 18.22 9.22
N ARG A 284 -18.29 19.24 9.39
CA ARG A 284 -17.36 19.36 10.48
C ARG A 284 -17.71 20.57 11.32
N ILE A 285 -17.84 20.36 12.63
CA ILE A 285 -18.07 21.38 13.63
C ILE A 285 -16.82 21.45 14.52
N ILE A 286 -16.18 22.62 14.55
CA ILE A 286 -15.00 22.86 15.37
C ILE A 286 -15.36 23.88 16.44
N VAL A 287 -15.13 23.51 17.70
CA VAL A 287 -15.49 24.32 18.89
C VAL A 287 -14.26 24.52 19.78
N ASP A 288 -14.38 25.38 20.79
CA ASP A 288 -13.25 25.73 21.66
C ASP A 288 -13.00 24.70 22.75
N THR A 289 -14.03 24.11 23.36
CA THR A 289 -13.90 23.19 24.50
C THR A 289 -14.52 21.83 24.27
N ILE A 290 -14.11 20.84 25.08
CA ILE A 290 -14.71 19.49 25.06
C ILE A 290 -16.19 19.56 25.48
N GLN A 291 -16.56 20.45 26.41
CA GLN A 291 -17.94 20.64 26.83
C GLN A 291 -18.80 21.11 25.65
N ASP A 292 -18.28 22.04 24.84
CA ASP A 292 -18.97 22.52 23.65
C ASP A 292 -19.10 21.42 22.60
N CYS A 293 -18.19 20.45 22.52
CA CYS A 293 -18.36 19.30 21.63
C CYS A 293 -19.62 18.48 21.96
N TYR A 294 -19.83 18.20 23.24
CA TYR A 294 -21.02 17.45 23.66
C TYR A 294 -22.29 18.30 23.62
N ALA A 295 -22.21 19.60 23.88
CA ALA A 295 -23.32 20.53 23.72
C ALA A 295 -23.75 20.63 22.24
N ALA A 296 -22.81 20.79 21.32
CA ALA A 296 -23.07 20.80 19.87
C ALA A 296 -23.68 19.45 19.40
N LEU A 297 -23.24 18.32 19.95
CA LEU A 297 -23.85 17.02 19.68
C LEU A 297 -25.33 17.02 20.12
N GLY A 298 -25.62 17.56 21.31
CA GLY A 298 -26.97 17.69 21.84
C GLY A 298 -27.85 18.54 20.93
N ALA A 299 -27.38 19.70 20.47
CA ALA A 299 -28.08 20.57 19.53
C ALA A 299 -28.43 19.84 18.22
N VAL A 300 -27.44 19.17 17.62
CA VAL A 300 -27.61 18.41 16.39
C VAL A 300 -28.62 17.26 16.54
N HIS A 301 -28.59 16.51 17.66
CA HIS A 301 -29.51 15.41 17.92
C HIS A 301 -30.92 15.89 18.32
N ALA A 302 -31.06 17.11 18.86
CA ALA A 302 -32.35 17.73 19.10
C ALA A 302 -33.07 18.11 17.80
N ARG A 303 -32.33 18.56 16.80
CA ARG A 303 -32.90 18.91 15.49
C ARG A 303 -33.14 17.67 14.61
N TRP A 304 -32.21 16.73 14.56
CA TRP A 304 -32.28 15.56 13.66
C TRP A 304 -32.06 14.24 14.39
N ASN A 305 -32.87 13.24 14.07
CA ASN A 305 -32.74 11.93 14.66
C ASN A 305 -31.44 11.23 14.26
N PRO A 306 -30.63 10.75 15.22
CA PRO A 306 -29.44 9.98 14.91
C PRO A 306 -29.78 8.61 14.34
N VAL A 307 -28.96 8.15 13.38
CA VAL A 307 -29.05 6.79 12.84
C VAL A 307 -28.46 5.80 13.87
N PRO A 308 -29.26 4.78 14.32
CA PRO A 308 -28.79 3.82 15.31
C PRO A 308 -27.50 3.11 14.91
N GLY A 309 -26.57 2.93 15.87
CA GLY A 309 -25.27 2.28 15.63
C GLY A 309 -24.24 3.08 14.84
N ARG A 310 -24.57 4.34 14.46
CA ARG A 310 -23.66 5.21 13.71
C ARG A 310 -22.99 6.30 14.56
N PHE A 311 -23.25 6.33 15.85
CA PHE A 311 -22.56 7.21 16.78
C PHE A 311 -21.25 6.58 17.26
N LYS A 312 -20.18 7.37 17.31
CA LYS A 312 -18.87 6.96 17.83
C LYS A 312 -18.23 8.11 18.58
N ASP A 313 -17.87 7.84 19.84
CA ASP A 313 -17.18 8.79 20.71
C ASP A 313 -15.67 8.47 20.76
N TYR A 314 -14.91 9.16 19.91
CA TYR A 314 -13.45 9.08 19.94
C TYR A 314 -12.82 10.16 20.82
N ILE A 315 -13.62 10.98 21.52
CA ILE A 315 -13.10 11.88 22.57
C ILE A 315 -12.88 11.10 23.85
N ALA A 316 -13.91 10.32 24.27
CA ALA A 316 -13.81 9.43 25.42
C ALA A 316 -12.87 8.24 25.20
N MET A 317 -12.84 7.71 23.95
CA MET A 317 -11.98 6.58 23.56
C MET A 317 -11.16 6.94 22.30
N PRO A 318 -10.01 7.62 22.47
CA PRO A 318 -9.16 8.01 21.35
C PRO A 318 -8.64 6.80 20.57
N LYS A 319 -8.47 6.95 19.26
CA LYS A 319 -7.77 5.95 18.45
C LYS A 319 -6.28 5.92 18.79
N LEU A 320 -5.59 4.82 18.44
CA LEU A 320 -4.14 4.69 18.67
C LEU A 320 -3.31 5.81 18.02
N ASN A 321 -3.75 6.33 16.89
CA ASN A 321 -3.13 7.48 16.23
C ASN A 321 -3.54 8.83 16.84
N MET A 322 -4.00 8.83 18.09
CA MET A 322 -4.45 10.00 18.87
C MET A 322 -5.62 10.78 18.25
N TYR A 323 -6.32 10.20 17.27
CA TYR A 323 -7.47 10.82 16.68
C TYR A 323 -8.62 10.91 17.68
N GLN A 324 -9.13 12.13 17.90
CA GLN A 324 -10.26 12.44 18.77
C GLN A 324 -11.31 13.24 18.00
N SER A 325 -12.57 12.82 18.07
CA SER A 325 -13.73 13.51 17.51
C SER A 325 -15.01 12.78 17.92
N LEU A 326 -16.13 13.46 18.05
CA LEU A 326 -17.45 12.80 18.03
C LEU A 326 -17.86 12.60 16.58
N HIS A 327 -18.34 11.42 16.25
CA HIS A 327 -18.91 11.13 14.94
C HIS A 327 -20.36 10.70 15.11
N THR A 328 -21.26 11.37 14.43
CA THR A 328 -22.65 10.97 14.37
C THR A 328 -23.15 11.02 12.93
N THR A 329 -24.11 10.17 12.61
CA THR A 329 -24.86 10.24 11.36
C THR A 329 -26.31 10.52 11.71
N VAL A 330 -26.87 11.60 11.18
CA VAL A 330 -28.25 12.03 11.43
C VAL A 330 -29.07 11.97 10.15
N VAL A 331 -30.40 11.87 10.29
CA VAL A 331 -31.35 11.95 9.17
C VAL A 331 -31.66 13.43 8.98
N GLY A 332 -30.96 14.08 8.07
CA GLY A 332 -31.10 15.52 7.77
C GLY A 332 -32.29 15.85 6.87
N PRO A 333 -32.36 17.09 6.34
CA PRO A 333 -33.42 17.56 5.47
C PRO A 333 -33.68 16.62 4.28
N GLY A 334 -34.97 16.38 3.97
CA GLY A 334 -35.36 15.47 2.90
C GLY A 334 -35.06 13.99 3.14
N GLY A 335 -34.84 13.57 4.41
CA GLY A 335 -34.60 12.17 4.79
C GLY A 335 -33.24 11.62 4.41
N LYS A 336 -32.27 12.46 4.06
CA LYS A 336 -30.94 12.04 3.64
C LYS A 336 -29.99 11.97 4.85
N PRO A 337 -29.20 10.87 5.00
CA PRO A 337 -28.22 10.78 6.08
C PRO A 337 -27.04 11.75 5.86
N VAL A 338 -26.63 12.41 6.95
CA VAL A 338 -25.49 13.33 7.01
C VAL A 338 -24.52 12.88 8.08
N GLU A 339 -23.26 12.72 7.74
CA GLU A 339 -22.19 12.46 8.71
C GLU A 339 -21.68 13.77 9.30
N ILE A 340 -21.70 13.89 10.62
CA ILE A 340 -21.24 15.09 11.35
C ILE A 340 -20.10 14.70 12.27
N GLN A 341 -18.99 15.46 12.16
CA GLN A 341 -17.80 15.32 12.97
C GLN A 341 -17.64 16.53 13.86
N ILE A 342 -17.57 16.35 15.17
CA ILE A 342 -17.47 17.43 16.16
C ILE A 342 -16.17 17.25 16.93
N ARG A 343 -15.35 18.30 17.02
CA ARG A 343 -14.06 18.28 17.71
C ARG A 343 -13.59 19.68 18.09
N THR A 344 -12.65 19.79 19.02
CA THR A 344 -12.02 21.07 19.33
C THR A 344 -10.95 21.44 18.29
N TRP A 345 -10.50 22.71 18.31
CA TRP A 345 -9.38 23.16 17.47
C TRP A 345 -8.11 22.34 17.70
N ASP A 346 -7.82 21.99 18.94
CA ASP A 346 -6.65 21.19 19.29
C ASP A 346 -6.75 19.76 18.73
N MET A 347 -7.93 19.13 18.89
CA MET A 347 -8.21 17.82 18.26
C MET A 347 -8.16 17.88 16.74
N HIS A 348 -8.57 19.03 16.16
CA HIS A 348 -8.50 19.26 14.72
C HIS A 348 -7.06 19.27 14.22
N ARG A 349 -6.18 20.04 14.87
CA ARG A 349 -4.75 20.05 14.54
C ARG A 349 -4.12 18.68 14.65
N ARG A 350 -4.35 17.98 15.77
CA ARG A 350 -3.84 16.61 15.98
C ARG A 350 -4.36 15.63 14.93
N ALA A 351 -5.63 15.76 14.54
CA ALA A 351 -6.22 14.88 13.52
C ALA A 351 -5.69 15.13 12.11
N GLU A 352 -5.27 16.35 11.76
CA GLU A 352 -4.74 16.68 10.43
C GLU A 352 -3.21 16.44 10.34
N PHE A 353 -2.47 16.86 11.37
CA PHE A 353 -1.00 16.88 11.37
C PHE A 353 -0.35 15.79 12.23
N GLY A 354 -1.13 15.08 13.06
CA GLY A 354 -0.67 13.98 13.87
C GLY A 354 0.52 14.30 14.76
N ILE A 355 1.56 13.48 14.67
CA ILE A 355 2.77 13.61 15.49
C ILE A 355 3.49 14.97 15.26
N ALA A 356 3.37 15.56 14.06
CA ALA A 356 3.97 16.85 13.75
C ALA A 356 3.38 17.98 14.64
N ALA A 357 2.06 17.96 14.89
CA ALA A 357 1.41 18.92 15.79
C ALA A 357 1.93 18.84 17.24
N HIS A 358 2.47 17.69 17.62
CA HIS A 358 2.92 17.41 18.97
C HIS A 358 4.32 17.97 19.28
N TRP A 359 5.20 18.00 18.26
CA TRP A 359 6.55 18.54 18.41
C TRP A 359 6.55 20.02 18.73
N LYS A 360 5.60 20.78 18.16
CA LYS A 360 5.37 22.21 18.49
C LYS A 360 5.22 22.44 20.00
N TYR A 361 4.55 21.52 20.72
CA TYR A 361 4.28 21.66 22.15
C TYR A 361 5.49 21.32 23.03
N LYS A 362 6.35 20.38 22.59
CA LYS A 362 7.56 19.98 23.33
C LYS A 362 8.67 21.04 23.23
N GLU A 363 8.88 21.60 22.07
CA GLU A 363 9.88 22.64 21.83
C GLU A 363 9.52 23.92 22.64
N ASN A 364 8.27 24.33 22.65
CA ASN A 364 7.79 25.45 23.45
C ASN A 364 7.73 25.15 24.98
N GLY A 365 7.53 23.89 25.38
CA GLY A 365 7.42 23.48 26.79
C GLY A 365 8.76 23.42 27.54
N GLN A 366 9.88 23.30 26.85
CA GLN A 366 11.21 23.31 27.48
C GLN A 366 11.69 24.73 27.85
N ALA A 367 11.27 25.75 27.11
CA ALA A 367 11.58 27.15 27.39
C ALA A 367 10.71 27.75 28.52
N GLY A 368 9.49 27.24 28.77
CA GLY A 368 8.54 27.77 29.74
C GLY A 368 8.60 27.20 31.16
N ARG A 369 9.39 26.15 31.43
CA ARG A 369 9.40 25.45 32.72
C ARG A 369 10.24 26.11 33.85
N ALA A 370 10.80 27.31 33.62
CA ALA A 370 11.56 28.01 34.65
C ALA A 370 10.73 28.91 35.57
N LEU A 371 9.47 29.23 35.27
CA LEU A 371 8.69 30.23 36.06
C LEU A 371 7.17 29.95 36.03
N SER A 372 6.66 28.87 36.68
CA SER A 372 5.35 28.90 37.33
C SER A 372 4.98 27.52 37.91
N SER A 373 4.47 27.49 39.14
CA SER A 373 3.98 26.30 39.83
C SER A 373 2.71 25.78 39.17
N PRO A 374 2.60 24.49 38.79
CA PRO A 374 1.42 23.96 38.11
C PRO A 374 0.28 23.72 39.10
N ASP A 375 -0.90 24.16 38.76
CA ASP A 375 -2.16 23.87 39.44
C ASP A 375 -2.45 22.34 39.38
N LYS A 376 -3.04 21.78 40.42
CA LYS A 376 -3.27 20.31 40.57
C LYS A 376 -4.23 19.72 39.51
N SER A 377 -4.98 20.55 38.80
CA SER A 377 -5.88 20.11 37.74
C SER A 377 -5.14 19.73 36.42
N ASP A 378 -3.98 20.36 36.17
CA ASP A 378 -3.20 20.10 34.93
C ASP A 378 -2.33 18.84 35.02
N ARG A 379 -2.00 18.37 36.23
CA ARG A 379 -1.21 17.13 36.42
C ARG A 379 -1.92 15.88 35.88
N LYS A 380 -3.23 15.72 36.13
CA LYS A 380 -4.00 14.56 35.60
C LYS A 380 -4.16 14.57 34.07
N ARG A 381 -4.15 15.76 33.46
CA ARG A 381 -4.19 15.92 31.99
C ARG A 381 -2.83 15.57 31.36
N GLY A 382 -1.72 15.96 31.98
CA GLY A 382 -0.37 15.65 31.54
C GLY A 382 -0.05 14.15 31.60
N GLU A 383 -0.48 13.45 32.65
CA GLU A 383 -0.25 12.00 32.80
C GLU A 383 -0.95 11.16 31.74
N ASN A 384 -2.18 11.50 31.35
CA ASN A 384 -2.87 10.79 30.25
C ASN A 384 -2.28 11.09 28.87
N GLN A 385 -1.67 12.26 28.69
CA GLN A 385 -0.99 12.64 27.45
C GLN A 385 0.37 11.93 27.31
N GLU A 386 1.15 11.87 28.37
CA GLU A 386 2.44 11.16 28.40
C GLU A 386 2.30 9.66 28.19
N LEU A 387 1.21 9.04 28.68
CA LEU A 387 0.89 7.62 28.48
C LEU A 387 0.58 7.31 26.99
N SER A 388 -0.12 8.21 26.31
CA SER A 388 -0.48 8.03 24.89
C SER A 388 0.72 8.20 23.94
N GLU A 389 1.66 9.09 24.28
CA GLU A 389 2.92 9.25 23.52
C GLU A 389 3.84 8.04 23.68
N ALA A 390 3.95 7.54 24.89
CA ALA A 390 4.74 6.35 25.17
C ALA A 390 4.25 5.13 24.37
N ASP A 391 2.94 5.05 24.07
CA ASP A 391 2.38 3.92 23.30
C ASP A 391 2.66 4.04 21.78
N ASN A 392 2.70 5.25 21.19
CA ASN A 392 3.13 5.45 19.81
C ASN A 392 4.62 5.20 19.60
N LEU A 393 5.45 5.63 20.55
CA LEU A 393 6.89 5.34 20.52
C LEU A 393 7.17 3.83 20.73
N LYS A 394 6.37 3.15 21.57
CA LYS A 394 6.46 1.70 21.75
C LYS A 394 6.18 0.92 20.48
N TRP A 395 5.21 1.34 19.64
CA TRP A 395 4.94 0.68 18.37
C TRP A 395 6.15 0.79 17.43
N ILE A 396 6.78 1.98 17.33
CA ILE A 396 8.00 2.15 16.51
C ILE A 396 9.15 1.29 17.05
N GLN A 397 9.31 1.21 18.38
CA GLN A 397 10.29 0.32 19.01
C GLN A 397 9.99 -1.15 18.72
N GLN A 398 8.72 -1.57 18.82
CA GLN A 398 8.32 -2.94 18.47
C GLN A 398 8.61 -3.29 17.01
N LEU A 399 8.43 -2.34 16.08
CA LEU A 399 8.82 -2.53 14.68
C LEU A 399 10.34 -2.67 14.53
N ALA A 400 11.13 -1.91 15.28
CA ALA A 400 12.58 -2.01 15.26
C ALA A 400 13.08 -3.34 15.85
N ASP A 401 12.49 -3.78 16.97
CA ASP A 401 12.77 -5.09 17.55
C ASP A 401 12.43 -6.21 16.57
N TRP A 402 11.28 -6.10 15.92
CA TRP A 402 10.87 -7.07 14.91
C TRP A 402 11.78 -7.09 13.68
N THR A 403 12.32 -5.93 13.27
CA THR A 403 13.32 -5.83 12.22
C THR A 403 14.58 -6.62 12.53
N SER A 404 14.98 -6.67 13.81
CA SER A 404 16.14 -7.45 14.27
C SER A 404 15.87 -8.94 14.37
N GLU A 405 14.60 -9.33 14.61
CA GLU A 405 14.17 -10.72 14.76
C GLU A 405 13.86 -11.43 13.42
N THR A 406 13.60 -10.67 12.33
CA THR A 406 13.24 -11.21 11.02
C THR A 406 14.38 -10.94 10.03
N PRO A 407 15.25 -11.91 9.74
CA PRO A 407 16.39 -11.72 8.81
C PRO A 407 15.95 -11.49 7.36
N ASP A 408 14.83 -12.11 6.94
CA ASP A 408 14.30 -11.99 5.58
C ASP A 408 13.51 -10.69 5.41
N SER A 409 14.00 -9.82 4.52
CA SER A 409 13.41 -8.52 4.24
C SER A 409 12.07 -8.60 3.53
N ASP A 410 11.82 -9.64 2.71
CA ASP A 410 10.56 -9.81 1.98
C ASP A 410 9.46 -10.34 2.92
N GLU A 411 9.78 -11.26 3.85
CA GLU A 411 8.87 -11.69 4.91
C GLU A 411 8.51 -10.53 5.84
N PHE A 412 9.48 -9.71 6.23
CA PHE A 412 9.27 -8.49 7.01
C PHE A 412 8.31 -7.52 6.30
N LEU A 413 8.54 -7.24 5.01
CA LEU A 413 7.68 -6.35 4.23
C LEU A 413 6.25 -6.88 4.08
N GLY A 414 6.09 -8.18 3.82
CA GLY A 414 4.79 -8.83 3.74
C GLY A 414 4.00 -8.67 5.02
N SER A 415 4.62 -8.98 6.15
CA SER A 415 4.01 -8.87 7.47
C SER A 415 3.76 -7.41 7.90
N LEU A 416 4.64 -6.47 7.52
CA LEU A 416 4.43 -5.03 7.75
C LEU A 416 3.21 -4.51 6.97
N LYS A 417 3.02 -4.93 5.72
CA LYS A 417 1.85 -4.55 4.92
C LYS A 417 0.55 -5.10 5.51
N GLU A 418 0.57 -6.33 6.02
CA GLU A 418 -0.57 -6.93 6.73
C GLU A 418 -0.91 -6.12 7.99
N ASP A 419 0.08 -5.75 8.81
CA ASP A 419 -0.12 -4.97 10.04
C ASP A 419 -0.62 -3.55 9.77
N LEU A 420 -0.07 -2.88 8.76
CA LEU A 420 -0.45 -1.51 8.40
C LEU A 420 -1.83 -1.41 7.72
N GLY A 421 -2.27 -2.46 7.01
CA GLY A 421 -3.52 -2.46 6.23
C GLY A 421 -4.73 -3.02 6.97
N ALA A 422 -4.55 -3.67 8.13
CA ALA A 422 -5.63 -4.33 8.86
C ALA A 422 -6.59 -3.30 9.51
N ALA A 423 -7.89 -3.54 9.36
CA ALA A 423 -8.88 -2.91 10.24
C ALA A 423 -8.62 -3.35 11.67
N GLU A 424 -8.85 -2.50 12.66
CA GLU A 424 -8.53 -2.78 14.07
C GLU A 424 -9.77 -3.04 14.90
N VAL A 425 -9.63 -3.93 15.89
CA VAL A 425 -10.57 -4.16 16.98
C VAL A 425 -9.91 -3.81 18.32
N TYR A 426 -10.64 -3.09 19.17
CA TYR A 426 -10.15 -2.63 20.48
C TYR A 426 -10.79 -3.46 21.57
N VAL A 427 -9.97 -4.16 22.36
CA VAL A 427 -10.42 -5.02 23.44
C VAL A 427 -9.76 -4.60 24.76
N PHE A 428 -10.34 -4.99 25.89
CA PHE A 428 -9.88 -4.62 27.20
C PHE A 428 -9.22 -5.80 27.92
N THR A 429 -8.15 -5.51 28.65
CA THR A 429 -7.70 -6.44 29.71
C THR A 429 -8.64 -6.35 30.91
N PRO A 430 -8.66 -7.34 31.84
CA PRO A 430 -9.44 -7.28 33.08
C PRO A 430 -9.11 -6.05 33.97
N LYS A 431 -7.94 -5.46 33.78
CA LYS A 431 -7.51 -4.22 34.45
C LYS A 431 -7.93 -2.94 33.73
N GLY A 432 -8.75 -3.04 32.66
CA GLY A 432 -9.23 -1.90 31.89
C GLY A 432 -8.21 -1.31 30.89
N LYS A 433 -7.06 -1.95 30.67
CA LYS A 433 -6.09 -1.49 29.65
C LYS A 433 -6.59 -1.88 28.26
N ILE A 434 -6.58 -0.94 27.32
CA ILE A 434 -6.96 -1.15 25.91
C ILE A 434 -5.82 -1.85 25.16
N VAL A 435 -6.17 -2.87 24.37
CA VAL A 435 -5.28 -3.59 23.45
C VAL A 435 -5.89 -3.50 22.06
N SER A 436 -5.15 -2.97 21.09
CA SER A 436 -5.53 -2.97 19.68
C SER A 436 -5.07 -4.26 19.03
N LEU A 437 -5.94 -4.84 18.22
CA LEU A 437 -5.69 -6.08 17.47
C LEU A 437 -6.22 -5.91 16.04
N PRO A 438 -5.74 -6.70 15.07
CA PRO A 438 -6.34 -6.75 13.74
C PRO A 438 -7.82 -7.14 13.80
N ALA A 439 -8.61 -6.71 12.83
CA ALA A 439 -9.99 -7.20 12.70
C ALA A 439 -10.02 -8.72 12.59
N GLU A 440 -11.07 -9.33 13.15
CA GLU A 440 -11.20 -10.79 13.27
C GLU A 440 -10.14 -11.48 14.15
N ALA A 441 -9.38 -10.71 14.94
CA ALA A 441 -8.43 -11.27 15.88
C ALA A 441 -9.09 -12.19 16.90
N THR A 442 -8.32 -13.12 17.44
CA THR A 442 -8.74 -14.16 18.38
C THR A 442 -8.11 -13.96 19.75
N PRO A 443 -8.53 -14.66 20.81
CA PRO A 443 -7.87 -14.66 22.11
C PRO A 443 -6.37 -15.01 22.04
N ILE A 444 -5.92 -15.79 21.05
CA ILE A 444 -4.50 -16.07 20.83
C ILE A 444 -3.76 -14.79 20.41
N ASP A 445 -4.32 -14.02 19.48
CA ASP A 445 -3.74 -12.75 19.05
C ASP A 445 -3.61 -11.78 20.23
N PHE A 446 -4.66 -11.73 21.08
CA PHE A 446 -4.63 -10.94 22.31
C PHE A 446 -3.54 -11.41 23.27
N ALA A 447 -3.39 -12.73 23.50
CA ALA A 447 -2.38 -13.29 24.39
C ALA A 447 -0.96 -12.87 23.97
N TYR A 448 -0.63 -13.00 22.67
CA TYR A 448 0.67 -12.57 22.13
C TYR A 448 0.83 -11.04 22.07
N ALA A 449 -0.25 -10.29 21.96
CA ALA A 449 -0.21 -8.84 22.04
C ALA A 449 0.18 -8.37 23.46
N VAL A 450 -0.33 -9.05 24.50
CA VAL A 450 0.01 -8.76 25.90
C VAL A 450 1.46 -9.11 26.20
N HIS A 451 1.85 -10.38 25.99
CA HIS A 451 3.22 -10.85 26.21
C HIS A 451 3.47 -12.18 25.50
N THR A 452 4.67 -12.40 24.95
CA THR A 452 5.03 -13.64 24.24
C THR A 452 4.86 -14.89 25.13
N GLU A 453 5.31 -14.82 26.39
CA GLU A 453 5.15 -15.92 27.36
C GLU A 453 3.67 -16.25 27.68
N VAL A 454 2.82 -15.22 27.75
CA VAL A 454 1.37 -15.42 27.93
C VAL A 454 0.82 -16.15 26.70
N GLY A 455 1.24 -15.76 25.50
CA GLY A 455 0.90 -16.44 24.25
C GLY A 455 1.32 -17.90 24.23
N HIS A 456 2.59 -18.19 24.55
CA HIS A 456 3.11 -19.57 24.57
C HIS A 456 2.40 -20.47 25.58
N ARG A 457 2.02 -19.92 26.75
CA ARG A 457 1.39 -20.67 27.84
C ARG A 457 -0.14 -20.64 27.84
N THR A 458 -0.78 -20.14 26.77
CA THR A 458 -2.23 -20.04 26.69
C THR A 458 -2.89 -21.42 26.72
N MET A 459 -3.80 -21.64 27.64
CA MET A 459 -4.62 -22.85 27.75
C MET A 459 -6.09 -22.59 27.40
N GLY A 460 -6.58 -21.37 27.59
CA GLY A 460 -7.98 -20.99 27.38
C GLY A 460 -8.14 -19.49 27.51
N ALA A 461 -9.34 -19.01 27.20
CA ALA A 461 -9.68 -17.60 27.32
C ALA A 461 -11.10 -17.39 27.84
N ARG A 462 -11.32 -16.28 28.53
CA ARG A 462 -12.65 -15.77 28.85
C ARG A 462 -12.87 -14.44 28.14
N VAL A 463 -14.01 -14.31 27.49
CA VAL A 463 -14.45 -13.05 26.89
C VAL A 463 -15.71 -12.60 27.64
N ASN A 464 -15.70 -11.38 28.18
CA ASN A 464 -16.78 -10.83 28.99
C ASN A 464 -17.19 -11.76 30.15
N GLY A 465 -16.16 -12.40 30.78
CA GLY A 465 -16.34 -13.32 31.89
C GLY A 465 -16.77 -14.74 31.51
N ARG A 466 -17.07 -15.04 30.24
CA ARG A 466 -17.47 -16.37 29.75
C ARG A 466 -16.32 -17.08 29.09
N LEU A 467 -16.14 -18.37 29.39
CA LEU A 467 -15.16 -19.22 28.73
C LEU A 467 -15.55 -19.38 27.24
N VAL A 468 -14.59 -19.14 26.35
CA VAL A 468 -14.79 -19.22 24.90
C VAL A 468 -13.71 -20.07 24.24
N PRO A 469 -13.96 -20.66 23.06
CA PRO A 469 -12.93 -21.27 22.21
C PRO A 469 -11.84 -20.26 21.82
N LEU A 470 -10.62 -20.75 21.60
CA LEU A 470 -9.48 -19.88 21.28
C LEU A 470 -9.51 -19.28 19.86
N ASP A 471 -10.36 -19.80 18.98
CA ASP A 471 -10.65 -19.33 17.62
C ASP A 471 -11.81 -18.33 17.54
N THR A 472 -12.41 -17.97 18.69
CA THR A 472 -13.51 -16.99 18.75
C THR A 472 -13.04 -15.62 18.27
N LYS A 473 -13.79 -14.98 17.36
CA LYS A 473 -13.49 -13.62 16.89
C LYS A 473 -13.85 -12.61 17.97
N LEU A 474 -12.92 -11.72 18.27
CA LEU A 474 -13.11 -10.65 19.24
C LEU A 474 -13.79 -9.44 18.60
N GLU A 475 -14.66 -8.79 19.37
CA GLU A 475 -15.37 -7.58 18.98
C GLU A 475 -14.92 -6.35 19.77
N ASN A 476 -15.21 -5.15 19.23
CA ASN A 476 -14.88 -3.91 19.94
C ASN A 476 -15.61 -3.83 21.29
N GLY A 477 -14.81 -3.59 22.33
CA GLY A 477 -15.33 -3.45 23.68
C GLY A 477 -15.27 -4.74 24.53
N ASP A 478 -14.85 -5.86 23.94
CA ASP A 478 -14.70 -7.13 24.69
C ASP A 478 -13.62 -7.02 25.76
N THR A 479 -13.92 -7.59 26.94
CA THR A 479 -12.95 -7.79 28.00
C THR A 479 -12.40 -9.20 27.93
N VAL A 480 -11.09 -9.33 27.67
CA VAL A 480 -10.43 -10.63 27.42
C VAL A 480 -9.50 -10.99 28.56
N GLU A 481 -9.69 -12.18 29.14
CA GLU A 481 -8.83 -12.77 30.15
C GLU A 481 -8.21 -14.07 29.61
N ILE A 482 -6.88 -14.19 29.67
CA ILE A 482 -6.15 -15.39 29.23
C ILE A 482 -5.83 -16.28 30.42
N LEU A 483 -6.17 -17.56 30.28
CA LEU A 483 -5.84 -18.60 31.22
C LEU A 483 -4.53 -19.28 30.80
N THR A 484 -3.49 -19.19 31.61
CA THR A 484 -2.16 -19.68 31.31
C THR A 484 -1.81 -20.95 32.09
N SER A 485 -1.04 -21.85 31.46
CA SER A 485 -0.45 -23.03 32.11
C SER A 485 0.66 -22.62 33.06
N LYS A 486 0.78 -23.36 34.17
CA LYS A 486 1.90 -23.25 35.12
C LYS A 486 3.06 -24.18 34.72
N SER A 487 2.90 -25.06 33.73
CA SER A 487 3.96 -25.96 33.30
C SER A 487 5.03 -25.19 32.54
N GLU A 488 6.30 -25.49 32.80
CA GLU A 488 7.43 -24.94 32.03
C GLU A 488 7.53 -25.49 30.61
N SER A 489 6.96 -26.69 30.38
CA SER A 489 6.90 -27.34 29.07
C SER A 489 5.71 -26.93 28.21
N ALA A 490 4.90 -25.93 28.67
CA ALA A 490 3.75 -25.45 27.90
C ALA A 490 4.20 -24.63 26.67
N GLY A 491 3.80 -25.08 25.48
CA GLY A 491 4.07 -24.42 24.22
C GLY A 491 2.81 -24.17 23.38
N PRO A 492 2.91 -23.39 22.31
CA PRO A 492 1.79 -23.11 21.41
C PRO A 492 1.39 -24.35 20.59
N SER A 493 0.13 -24.45 20.18
CA SER A 493 -0.32 -25.44 19.21
C SER A 493 -0.08 -24.95 17.77
N ARG A 494 0.30 -25.87 16.85
CA ARG A 494 0.41 -25.56 15.41
C ARG A 494 -0.92 -25.15 14.78
N ASP A 495 -2.03 -25.68 15.31
CA ASP A 495 -3.38 -25.36 14.81
C ASP A 495 -3.72 -23.88 14.97
N TRP A 496 -3.08 -23.18 15.92
CA TRP A 496 -3.29 -21.75 16.12
C TRP A 496 -2.89 -20.90 14.91
N LEU A 497 -1.96 -21.39 14.07
CA LEU A 497 -1.57 -20.71 12.84
C LEU A 497 -2.70 -20.61 11.81
N SER A 498 -3.72 -21.46 11.90
CA SER A 498 -4.86 -21.48 10.98
C SER A 498 -5.83 -20.33 11.22
N PHE A 499 -5.97 -19.87 12.47
CA PHE A 499 -6.94 -18.84 12.84
C PHE A 499 -6.33 -17.57 13.45
N ALA A 500 -5.09 -17.59 13.95
CA ALA A 500 -4.40 -16.38 14.41
C ALA A 500 -4.24 -15.38 13.26
N LYS A 501 -4.63 -14.13 13.49
CA LYS A 501 -4.66 -13.05 12.49
C LYS A 501 -3.47 -12.11 12.61
N SER A 502 -2.97 -11.85 13.84
CA SER A 502 -1.87 -10.92 14.03
C SER A 502 -0.55 -11.51 13.52
N PRO A 503 0.21 -10.76 12.71
CA PRO A 503 1.54 -11.16 12.25
C PRO A 503 2.46 -11.51 13.42
N LYS A 504 2.37 -10.75 14.53
CA LYS A 504 3.14 -10.99 15.76
C LYS A 504 2.89 -12.38 16.34
N ALA A 505 1.62 -12.80 16.50
CA ALA A 505 1.29 -14.11 17.03
C ALA A 505 1.79 -15.21 16.09
N ARG A 506 1.51 -15.11 14.79
CA ARG A 506 1.93 -16.09 13.78
C ARG A 506 3.44 -16.26 13.74
N ASN A 507 4.19 -15.17 13.77
CA ASN A 507 5.66 -15.21 13.75
C ASN A 507 6.23 -15.79 15.03
N LYS A 508 5.72 -15.41 16.22
CA LYS A 508 6.19 -15.99 17.50
C LYS A 508 5.88 -17.48 17.61
N ILE A 509 4.73 -17.93 17.09
CA ILE A 509 4.39 -19.36 17.02
C ILE A 509 5.36 -20.10 16.08
N ARG A 510 5.62 -19.55 14.88
CA ARG A 510 6.58 -20.15 13.93
C ARG A 510 7.99 -20.22 14.51
N GLN A 511 8.46 -19.14 15.13
CA GLN A 511 9.77 -19.07 15.77
C GLN A 511 9.92 -20.15 16.87
N TRP A 512 8.87 -20.34 17.68
CA TRP A 512 8.86 -21.36 18.73
C TRP A 512 9.04 -22.75 18.13
N PHE A 513 8.25 -23.11 17.12
CA PHE A 513 8.37 -24.40 16.43
C PHE A 513 9.68 -24.56 15.65
N SER A 514 10.22 -23.49 15.09
CA SER A 514 11.52 -23.54 14.41
C SER A 514 12.65 -23.80 15.41
N LYS A 515 12.57 -23.19 16.59
CA LYS A 515 13.54 -23.41 17.67
C LYS A 515 13.43 -24.84 18.20
N GLU A 516 12.22 -25.33 18.45
CA GLU A 516 11.96 -26.70 18.93
C GLU A 516 12.44 -27.72 17.90
N ARG A 517 12.08 -27.58 16.63
CA ARG A 517 12.55 -28.45 15.52
C ARG A 517 14.07 -28.44 15.39
N ARG A 518 14.69 -27.27 15.55
CA ARG A 518 16.16 -27.16 15.50
C ARG A 518 16.80 -27.94 16.66
N THR A 519 16.21 -27.88 17.86
CA THR A 519 16.69 -28.64 19.02
C THR A 519 16.53 -30.16 18.78
N GLU A 520 15.36 -30.57 18.30
CA GLU A 520 15.11 -31.98 17.92
C GLU A 520 16.06 -32.44 16.80
N ALA A 521 16.25 -31.67 15.74
CA ALA A 521 17.18 -31.99 14.64
C ALA A 521 18.64 -32.07 15.12
N VAL A 522 19.06 -31.22 16.07
CA VAL A 522 20.40 -31.33 16.69
C VAL A 522 20.54 -32.62 17.47
N GLU A 523 19.54 -33.02 18.27
CA GLU A 523 19.56 -34.27 19.03
C GLU A 523 19.53 -35.48 18.10
N GLU A 524 18.62 -35.52 17.14
CA GLU A 524 18.53 -36.59 16.12
C GLU A 524 19.82 -36.71 15.31
N GLY A 525 20.36 -35.61 14.81
CA GLY A 525 21.61 -35.57 14.06
C GLY A 525 22.82 -36.03 14.88
N ARG A 526 22.89 -35.63 16.16
CA ARG A 526 23.92 -36.11 17.07
C ARG A 526 23.83 -37.61 17.34
N ASP A 527 22.61 -38.09 17.58
CA ASP A 527 22.37 -39.52 17.83
C ASP A 527 22.65 -40.36 16.58
N GLU A 528 22.25 -39.89 15.40
CA GLU A 528 22.49 -40.55 14.13
C GLU A 528 23.98 -40.60 13.79
N LEU A 529 24.70 -39.49 13.94
CA LEU A 529 26.15 -39.45 13.74
C LEU A 529 26.87 -40.35 14.73
N THR A 530 26.50 -40.30 16.01
CA THR A 530 27.09 -41.15 17.06
C THR A 530 26.84 -42.64 16.78
N ARG A 531 25.65 -43.02 16.33
CA ARG A 531 25.28 -44.37 15.97
C ARG A 531 26.05 -44.86 14.74
N ALA A 532 26.21 -44.00 13.72
CA ALA A 532 26.99 -44.30 12.52
C ALA A 532 28.48 -44.48 12.82
N MET A 533 29.06 -43.70 13.70
CA MET A 533 30.45 -43.82 14.16
C MET A 533 30.68 -45.12 14.96
N ARG A 534 29.74 -45.46 15.88
CA ARG A 534 29.80 -46.74 16.62
C ARG A 534 29.74 -47.95 15.69
N LYS A 535 28.90 -47.90 14.68
CA LYS A 535 28.78 -48.99 13.68
C LYS A 535 30.08 -49.23 12.91
N ARG A 536 30.93 -48.21 12.79
CA ARG A 536 32.25 -48.28 12.13
C ARG A 536 33.43 -48.44 13.10
N ASN A 537 33.16 -48.69 14.39
CA ASN A 537 34.16 -48.77 15.46
C ASN A 537 35.12 -47.56 15.55
N LEU A 538 34.64 -46.36 15.22
CA LEU A 538 35.43 -45.15 15.27
C LEU A 538 35.45 -44.58 16.71
N PRO A 539 36.60 -44.01 17.16
CA PRO A 539 36.71 -43.45 18.51
C PRO A 539 36.01 -42.10 18.61
N ILE A 540 34.78 -42.09 19.16
CA ILE A 540 33.89 -40.90 19.22
C ILE A 540 34.53 -39.78 20.03
N THR A 541 35.16 -40.08 21.16
CA THR A 541 35.76 -39.10 22.04
C THR A 541 36.93 -38.33 21.44
N THR A 542 37.60 -38.91 20.42
CA THR A 542 38.77 -38.32 19.76
C THR A 542 38.39 -37.60 18.48
N LEU A 543 37.36 -38.08 17.76
CA LEU A 543 36.93 -37.53 16.47
C LEU A 543 35.80 -36.49 16.59
N LEU A 544 34.95 -36.56 17.61
CA LEU A 544 33.81 -35.66 17.79
C LEU A 544 34.14 -34.53 18.77
N THR A 545 35.23 -33.82 18.51
CA THR A 545 35.60 -32.65 19.29
C THR A 545 34.92 -31.37 18.74
N PRO A 546 34.68 -30.33 19.58
CA PRO A 546 34.12 -29.09 19.11
C PRO A 546 34.93 -28.45 17.97
N GLU A 547 36.27 -28.57 18.02
CA GLU A 547 37.19 -28.02 17.02
C GLU A 547 37.05 -28.78 15.68
N ALA A 548 36.98 -30.09 15.71
CA ALA A 548 36.77 -30.91 14.50
C ALA A 548 35.43 -30.63 13.84
N LEU A 549 34.37 -30.43 14.64
CA LEU A 549 33.05 -30.09 14.10
C LEU A 549 33.01 -28.68 13.50
N VAL A 550 33.78 -27.73 14.01
CA VAL A 550 33.91 -26.40 13.40
C VAL A 550 34.66 -26.51 12.05
N GLY A 551 35.73 -27.34 11.98
CA GLY A 551 36.41 -27.63 10.71
C GLY A 551 35.47 -28.21 9.65
N VAL A 552 34.67 -29.18 10.01
CA VAL A 552 33.64 -29.77 9.12
C VAL A 552 32.59 -28.75 8.74
N ALA A 553 32.16 -27.86 9.64
CA ALA A 553 31.20 -26.80 9.35
C ALA A 553 31.76 -25.82 8.31
N ASP A 554 33.03 -25.41 8.46
CA ASP A 554 33.70 -24.48 7.52
C ASP A 554 33.86 -25.12 6.12
N GLU A 555 34.26 -26.42 6.04
CA GLU A 555 34.39 -27.13 4.76
C GLU A 555 33.03 -27.31 4.04
N LEU A 556 31.94 -27.49 4.80
CA LEU A 556 30.58 -27.65 4.27
C LEU A 556 29.83 -26.33 4.13
N ASN A 557 30.49 -25.17 4.34
CA ASN A 557 29.89 -23.85 4.34
C ASN A 557 28.70 -23.70 5.31
N LEU A 558 28.77 -24.30 6.49
CA LEU A 558 27.77 -24.20 7.54
C LEU A 558 28.20 -23.19 8.62
N ALA A 559 27.23 -22.53 9.25
CA ALA A 559 27.49 -21.39 10.14
C ALA A 559 28.21 -21.74 11.45
N ASN A 560 28.07 -22.98 11.97
CA ASN A 560 28.68 -23.46 13.21
C ASN A 560 28.55 -24.99 13.36
N ALA A 561 29.17 -25.54 14.41
CA ALA A 561 29.15 -26.98 14.73
C ALA A 561 27.72 -27.54 14.96
N GLU A 562 26.78 -26.72 15.52
CA GLU A 562 25.38 -27.14 15.67
C GLU A 562 24.67 -27.31 14.33
N ALA A 563 25.01 -26.47 13.34
CA ALA A 563 24.43 -26.54 12.01
C ALA A 563 24.78 -27.86 11.29
N VAL A 564 25.90 -28.48 11.61
CA VAL A 564 26.24 -29.82 11.10
C VAL A 564 25.25 -30.86 11.61
N PHE A 565 24.90 -30.86 12.91
CA PHE A 565 23.91 -31.77 13.45
C PHE A 565 22.51 -31.51 12.89
N VAL A 566 22.11 -30.25 12.75
CA VAL A 566 20.84 -29.88 12.09
C VAL A 566 20.78 -30.41 10.66
N ALA A 567 21.84 -30.24 9.89
CA ALA A 567 21.88 -30.68 8.50
C ALA A 567 21.83 -32.22 8.37
N ILE A 568 22.36 -32.94 9.37
CA ILE A 568 22.22 -34.39 9.44
C ILE A 568 20.80 -34.80 9.83
N GLY A 569 20.22 -34.21 10.89
CA GLY A 569 18.87 -34.49 11.38
C GLY A 569 17.78 -34.17 10.34
N ASP A 570 17.97 -33.09 9.54
CA ASP A 570 17.09 -32.73 8.43
C ASP A 570 17.34 -33.58 7.16
N GLY A 571 18.33 -34.49 7.16
CA GLY A 571 18.66 -35.31 6.00
C GLY A 571 19.31 -34.59 4.83
N GLN A 572 19.78 -33.32 5.05
CA GLN A 572 20.44 -32.51 4.01
C GLN A 572 21.87 -33.01 3.72
N ILE A 573 22.54 -33.52 4.75
CA ILE A 573 23.90 -34.06 4.65
C ILE A 573 23.91 -35.48 5.21
N SER A 574 24.53 -36.42 4.49
CA SER A 574 24.63 -37.77 4.97
C SER A 574 25.68 -37.89 6.09
N THR A 575 25.39 -38.72 7.09
CA THR A 575 26.34 -39.01 8.18
C THR A 575 27.67 -39.57 7.67
N GLN A 576 27.66 -40.23 6.49
CA GLN A 576 28.86 -40.74 5.85
C GLN A 576 29.78 -39.61 5.35
N ASN A 577 29.20 -38.54 4.81
CA ASN A 577 29.96 -37.39 4.34
C ASN A 577 30.67 -36.72 5.52
N VAL A 578 29.95 -36.49 6.60
CA VAL A 578 30.51 -35.88 7.82
C VAL A 578 31.60 -36.73 8.45
N ILE A 579 31.42 -38.06 8.50
CA ILE A 579 32.42 -39.00 9.00
C ILE A 579 33.67 -39.00 8.11
N SER A 580 33.54 -38.92 6.78
CA SER A 580 34.72 -38.85 5.88
C SER A 580 35.55 -37.59 6.10
N HIS A 581 34.91 -36.46 6.36
CA HIS A 581 35.61 -35.20 6.73
C HIS A 581 36.33 -35.32 8.09
N LEU A 582 35.65 -35.85 9.12
CA LEU A 582 36.20 -36.06 10.46
C LEU A 582 37.40 -37.03 10.46
N VAL A 583 37.35 -38.06 9.62
CA VAL A 583 38.44 -39.07 9.50
C VAL A 583 39.61 -38.50 8.67
N ARG A 584 39.36 -37.73 7.64
CA ARG A 584 40.40 -37.05 6.84
C ARG A 584 41.18 -36.07 7.66
N ASP A 585 40.51 -35.28 8.47
CA ASP A 585 41.15 -34.29 9.38
C ASP A 585 41.98 -34.96 10.48
N ALA A 586 41.65 -36.20 10.81
CA ALA A 586 42.40 -37.02 11.77
C ALA A 586 43.56 -37.84 11.16
N GLY A 587 43.80 -37.72 9.84
CA GLY A 587 45.01 -38.25 9.18
C GLY A 587 44.99 -39.72 8.76
N SER A 588 43.89 -40.28 8.32
CA SER A 588 43.80 -41.63 7.73
C SER A 588 43.05 -41.59 6.40
N ASP A 589 43.85 -41.68 5.27
CA ASP A 589 43.35 -41.94 3.93
C ASP A 589 42.90 -43.39 3.77
N GLU A 590 41.74 -43.60 3.22
CA GLU A 590 41.29 -44.68 2.35
C GLU A 590 39.76 -44.91 2.47
N VAL A 591 39.02 -44.74 1.38
CA VAL A 591 38.08 -45.65 0.73
C VAL A 591 37.16 -44.92 -0.28
N ASP A 592 37.11 -45.52 -1.45
CA ASP A 592 36.54 -45.15 -2.74
C ASP A 592 35.00 -45.10 -2.91
N GLU A 593 34.67 -44.49 -4.02
CA GLU A 593 33.51 -44.23 -4.87
C GLU A 593 32.47 -45.35 -5.14
N GLU A 594 31.26 -44.94 -5.50
CA GLU A 594 30.36 -45.37 -6.62
C GLU A 594 28.94 -44.78 -6.48
N VAL A 595 28.40 -44.09 -7.34
CA VAL A 595 27.81 -43.85 -8.68
C VAL A 595 26.40 -44.49 -8.89
N GLU A 596 25.38 -43.85 -9.33
CA GLU A 596 24.82 -43.73 -10.68
C GLU A 596 23.34 -43.26 -10.76
N GLN A 597 22.96 -42.81 -11.92
CA GLN A 597 21.75 -42.05 -12.32
C GLN A 597 20.59 -42.93 -12.84
N GLU A 598 19.38 -42.36 -12.91
CA GLU A 598 18.38 -42.74 -13.94
C GLU A 598 17.27 -41.68 -14.22
N ALA A 599 16.85 -41.61 -15.50
CA ALA A 599 15.85 -40.69 -16.04
C ALA A 599 14.67 -41.39 -16.74
N LEU A 600 13.49 -40.78 -16.91
CA LEU A 600 12.34 -41.34 -17.64
C LEU A 600 11.59 -40.35 -18.56
N PRO A 601 10.84 -40.80 -19.61
CA PRO A 601 10.46 -40.02 -20.78
C PRO A 601 8.97 -39.63 -20.96
N LEU A 602 8.68 -38.73 -21.95
CA LEU A 602 7.40 -38.09 -22.26
C LEU A 602 6.66 -38.71 -23.48
N LYS A 603 5.32 -38.52 -23.53
CA LYS A 603 4.41 -39.00 -24.61
C LYS A 603 3.66 -37.84 -25.32
N GLN A 604 3.42 -37.98 -26.67
CA GLN A 604 2.72 -37.09 -27.56
C GLN A 604 1.31 -37.59 -27.95
N VAL A 605 0.41 -36.65 -28.39
CA VAL A 605 -0.94 -36.94 -28.91
C VAL A 605 -1.28 -36.12 -30.16
N GLU A 606 -1.92 -36.73 -31.17
CA GLU A 606 -2.25 -36.25 -32.51
C GLU A 606 -3.67 -35.59 -32.65
N ARG A 607 -3.87 -34.82 -33.72
CA ARG A 607 -5.15 -34.17 -34.11
C ARG A 607 -5.53 -34.30 -35.57
N THR A 608 -6.85 -34.41 -35.86
CA THR A 608 -7.50 -34.54 -37.15
C THR A 608 -8.23 -33.28 -37.69
N LYS A 609 -8.47 -33.19 -39.01
CA LYS A 609 -8.89 -32.05 -39.86
C LYS A 609 -10.39 -32.03 -40.25
N LYS A 610 -10.91 -30.84 -40.64
CA LYS A 610 -11.92 -30.59 -41.76
C LYS A 610 -12.10 -29.08 -42.02
N THR A 611 -12.26 -28.61 -43.12
CA THR A 611 -12.54 -28.13 -44.50
C THR A 611 -13.63 -27.00 -44.56
N THR A 612 -13.43 -25.96 -45.22
CA THR A 612 -13.48 -24.98 -46.29
C THR A 612 -14.74 -24.15 -46.56
N SER A 613 -14.58 -22.87 -46.96
CA SER A 613 -15.37 -22.11 -47.97
C SER A 613 -14.79 -20.70 -48.27
N SER A 614 -15.10 -20.14 -49.45
CA SER A 614 -14.56 -18.96 -50.12
C SER A 614 -14.92 -17.60 -49.48
N LEU A 615 -13.92 -16.80 -49.22
CA LEU A 615 -14.03 -15.50 -48.52
C LEU A 615 -13.52 -14.40 -49.44
N GLY A 616 -14.33 -13.75 -50.27
CA GLY A 616 -14.12 -12.56 -51.10
C GLY A 616 -12.79 -11.77 -50.96
N ILE A 617 -11.67 -12.43 -51.20
CA ILE A 617 -10.32 -11.86 -51.16
C ILE A 617 -9.60 -12.27 -52.43
N SER A 618 -9.01 -11.29 -53.16
CA SER A 618 -8.15 -11.57 -54.31
C SER A 618 -6.67 -11.48 -53.93
N VAL A 619 -5.88 -12.40 -54.46
CA VAL A 619 -4.43 -12.43 -54.35
C VAL A 619 -3.83 -11.91 -55.62
N LYS A 620 -3.00 -10.85 -55.57
CA LYS A 620 -2.34 -10.32 -56.80
C LYS A 620 -1.41 -11.36 -57.40
N GLY A 621 -1.68 -11.70 -58.65
CA GLY A 621 -0.77 -12.51 -59.49
C GLY A 621 -0.98 -14.02 -59.51
N VAL A 622 -2.00 -14.57 -58.83
CA VAL A 622 -2.25 -16.01 -58.84
C VAL A 622 -3.77 -16.28 -58.79
N GLY A 623 -4.30 -16.98 -59.81
CA GLY A 623 -5.69 -17.41 -59.84
C GLY A 623 -5.92 -18.67 -59.00
N ASP A 624 -7.10 -18.77 -58.38
CA ASP A 624 -7.64 -19.91 -57.62
C ASP A 624 -6.72 -20.55 -56.53
N ILE A 625 -6.27 -19.74 -55.59
CA ILE A 625 -5.62 -20.24 -54.37
C ILE A 625 -6.59 -20.19 -53.18
N TRP A 626 -6.53 -21.22 -52.36
CA TRP A 626 -7.24 -21.29 -51.12
C TRP A 626 -6.77 -20.19 -50.16
N VAL A 627 -7.71 -19.31 -49.76
CA VAL A 627 -7.46 -18.19 -48.87
C VAL A 627 -8.17 -18.46 -47.55
N LYS A 628 -7.44 -18.26 -46.43
CA LYS A 628 -7.95 -18.42 -45.08
C LYS A 628 -7.64 -17.18 -44.26
N LEU A 629 -8.63 -16.66 -43.55
CA LEU A 629 -8.39 -15.59 -42.56
C LEU A 629 -7.65 -16.11 -41.34
N ALA A 630 -6.62 -15.42 -40.97
CA ALA A 630 -5.80 -15.77 -39.81
C ALA A 630 -6.57 -15.59 -38.47
N ARG A 631 -6.57 -16.62 -37.64
CA ARG A 631 -7.25 -16.59 -36.33
C ARG A 631 -6.54 -15.71 -35.28
N CYS A 632 -5.28 -15.39 -35.52
CA CYS A 632 -4.49 -14.56 -34.60
C CYS A 632 -4.86 -13.07 -34.63
N CYS A 633 -5.36 -12.54 -35.75
CA CYS A 633 -5.69 -11.13 -35.89
C CYS A 633 -7.11 -10.87 -36.45
N MET A 634 -7.83 -11.93 -36.86
CA MET A 634 -9.23 -11.90 -37.34
C MET A 634 -9.52 -10.70 -38.24
N PRO A 635 -8.88 -10.59 -39.43
CA PRO A 635 -9.07 -9.44 -40.31
C PRO A 635 -10.51 -9.35 -40.80
N VAL A 636 -11.05 -8.12 -40.90
CA VAL A 636 -12.38 -7.84 -41.45
C VAL A 636 -12.26 -6.83 -42.60
N PRO A 637 -13.23 -6.75 -43.51
CA PRO A 637 -13.27 -5.73 -44.52
C PRO A 637 -13.10 -4.31 -43.95
N GLY A 638 -12.17 -3.56 -44.56
CA GLY A 638 -11.72 -2.25 -44.03
C GLY A 638 -10.38 -2.29 -43.31
N ASP A 639 -9.93 -3.45 -42.83
CA ASP A 639 -8.56 -3.60 -42.32
C ASP A 639 -7.56 -3.65 -43.48
N LYS A 640 -6.36 -3.10 -43.30
CA LYS A 640 -5.22 -3.32 -44.21
C LYS A 640 -4.72 -4.74 -44.02
N ILE A 641 -4.71 -5.52 -45.08
CA ILE A 641 -4.40 -6.95 -45.08
C ILE A 641 -3.16 -7.29 -45.90
N ILE A 642 -2.51 -8.39 -45.50
CA ILE A 642 -1.34 -8.96 -46.13
C ILE A 642 -1.45 -10.49 -46.11
N GLY A 643 -1.02 -11.17 -47.17
CA GLY A 643 -1.09 -12.62 -47.29
C GLY A 643 0.24 -13.28 -47.00
N PHE A 644 0.21 -14.45 -46.40
CA PHE A 644 1.40 -15.31 -46.18
C PHE A 644 1.12 -16.71 -46.76
N ILE A 645 1.97 -17.15 -47.72
CA ILE A 645 1.85 -18.47 -48.33
C ILE A 645 2.27 -19.56 -47.32
N THR A 646 1.31 -20.41 -46.98
CA THR A 646 1.57 -21.57 -46.09
C THR A 646 2.01 -22.79 -46.90
N ARG A 647 2.80 -23.70 -46.29
CA ARG A 647 3.37 -24.86 -47.03
C ARG A 647 2.34 -25.85 -47.52
N ASN A 648 1.15 -25.97 -46.87
CA ASN A 648 0.13 -26.99 -47.24
C ASN A 648 -1.32 -26.50 -47.18
N GLN A 649 -1.60 -25.21 -46.96
CA GLN A 649 -2.96 -24.70 -46.71
C GLN A 649 -3.33 -23.39 -47.48
N GLY A 650 -2.63 -23.08 -48.58
CA GLY A 650 -2.89 -21.87 -49.33
C GLY A 650 -2.36 -20.61 -48.67
N VAL A 651 -3.05 -19.48 -48.83
CA VAL A 651 -2.66 -18.17 -48.32
C VAL A 651 -3.40 -17.86 -47.01
N SER A 652 -2.65 -17.62 -45.95
CA SER A 652 -3.18 -17.11 -44.68
C SER A 652 -3.18 -15.58 -44.74
N VAL A 653 -4.34 -14.96 -44.59
CA VAL A 653 -4.49 -13.49 -44.64
C VAL A 653 -4.49 -12.93 -43.24
N HIS A 654 -3.56 -12.03 -43.00
CA HIS A 654 -3.35 -11.32 -41.74
C HIS A 654 -3.59 -9.83 -41.93
N ARG A 655 -3.75 -9.12 -40.83
CA ARG A 655 -3.62 -7.66 -40.79
C ARG A 655 -2.15 -7.27 -40.92
N VAL A 656 -1.87 -6.14 -41.53
CA VAL A 656 -0.49 -5.61 -41.68
C VAL A 656 0.18 -5.31 -40.34
N ASP A 657 -0.60 -4.99 -39.31
CA ASP A 657 -0.12 -4.69 -37.95
C ASP A 657 -0.07 -5.93 -37.02
N CYS A 658 -0.28 -7.12 -37.57
CA CYS A 658 -0.25 -8.37 -36.76
C CYS A 658 1.20 -8.75 -36.42
N GLN A 659 1.51 -8.87 -35.15
CA GLN A 659 2.87 -9.24 -34.66
C GLN A 659 3.36 -10.57 -35.22
N ASN A 660 2.48 -11.58 -35.30
CA ASN A 660 2.84 -12.86 -35.89
C ASN A 660 3.18 -12.70 -37.40
N MET A 661 2.50 -11.80 -38.09
CA MET A 661 2.80 -11.52 -39.51
C MET A 661 4.13 -10.76 -39.63
N LEU A 662 4.37 -9.75 -38.82
CA LEU A 662 5.64 -8.99 -38.80
C LEU A 662 6.85 -9.88 -38.49
N GLU A 663 6.70 -10.89 -37.65
CA GLU A 663 7.76 -11.89 -37.40
C GLU A 663 7.94 -12.84 -38.59
N LEU A 664 6.84 -13.28 -39.24
CA LEU A 664 6.91 -14.12 -40.42
C LEU A 664 7.52 -13.38 -41.63
N GLU A 665 7.19 -12.12 -41.81
CA GLU A 665 7.76 -11.24 -42.83
C GLU A 665 9.28 -11.09 -42.66
N LYS A 666 9.77 -10.91 -41.41
CA LYS A 666 11.21 -10.82 -41.13
C LYS A 666 11.95 -12.13 -41.38
N ARG A 667 11.29 -13.28 -41.13
CA ARG A 667 11.95 -14.59 -41.25
C ARG A 667 11.89 -15.17 -42.68
N GLN A 668 10.82 -14.90 -43.45
CA GLN A 668 10.55 -15.49 -44.78
C GLN A 668 9.84 -14.46 -45.66
N PRO A 669 10.50 -13.36 -46.07
CA PRO A 669 9.89 -12.30 -46.85
C PRO A 669 9.41 -12.75 -48.23
N GLU A 670 10.03 -13.80 -48.80
CA GLU A 670 9.69 -14.37 -50.11
C GLU A 670 8.30 -15.05 -50.15
N ARG A 671 7.68 -15.29 -49.01
CA ARG A 671 6.37 -15.95 -48.88
C ARG A 671 5.23 -14.96 -48.63
N VAL A 672 5.54 -13.69 -48.61
CA VAL A 672 4.58 -12.59 -48.41
C VAL A 672 3.97 -12.22 -49.75
N VAL A 673 2.64 -12.07 -49.78
CA VAL A 673 1.88 -11.71 -50.99
C VAL A 673 0.87 -10.60 -50.72
N ASP A 674 0.70 -9.72 -51.71
CA ASP A 674 -0.30 -8.67 -51.64
C ASP A 674 -1.70 -9.26 -51.84
N VAL A 675 -2.60 -8.93 -50.91
CA VAL A 675 -4.01 -9.35 -50.93
C VAL A 675 -4.93 -8.13 -50.78
N GLN A 676 -6.08 -8.18 -51.39
CA GLN A 676 -7.08 -7.10 -51.31
C GLN A 676 -8.49 -7.67 -51.13
N TRP A 677 -9.31 -6.93 -50.38
CA TRP A 677 -10.73 -7.23 -50.26
C TRP A 677 -11.47 -6.98 -51.58
N THR A 678 -12.16 -7.98 -52.08
CA THR A 678 -12.99 -7.88 -53.29
C THR A 678 -14.49 -7.86 -53.03
N SER A 679 -14.90 -8.28 -51.83
CA SER A 679 -16.29 -8.26 -51.40
C SER A 679 -16.37 -7.92 -49.91
N THR A 680 -17.36 -7.10 -49.57
CA THR A 680 -17.71 -6.79 -48.16
C THR A 680 -18.81 -7.72 -47.62
N LYS A 681 -19.36 -8.61 -48.48
CA LYS A 681 -20.41 -9.55 -48.08
C LYS A 681 -19.79 -10.84 -47.59
N GLY A 682 -19.95 -11.13 -46.30
CA GLY A 682 -19.49 -12.35 -45.67
C GLY A 682 -19.77 -12.28 -44.15
N VAL A 683 -19.70 -13.41 -43.47
CA VAL A 683 -19.80 -13.46 -42.02
C VAL A 683 -18.39 -13.44 -41.44
N PHE A 684 -18.10 -12.40 -40.66
CA PHE A 684 -16.78 -12.17 -40.08
C PHE A 684 -16.82 -12.34 -38.56
N MET A 685 -15.84 -13.05 -38.05
CA MET A 685 -15.66 -13.19 -36.59
C MET A 685 -15.02 -11.94 -36.02
N VAL A 686 -15.68 -11.35 -35.04
CA VAL A 686 -15.19 -10.20 -34.30
C VAL A 686 -15.09 -10.56 -32.80
N LYS A 687 -13.99 -10.17 -32.18
CA LYS A 687 -13.82 -10.29 -30.74
C LYS A 687 -13.63 -8.91 -30.13
N ILE A 688 -14.48 -8.57 -29.17
CA ILE A 688 -14.38 -7.31 -28.42
C ILE A 688 -14.04 -7.57 -26.95
N GLN A 689 -13.38 -6.61 -26.33
CA GLN A 689 -13.21 -6.55 -24.88
C GLN A 689 -13.93 -5.32 -24.35
N VAL A 690 -14.68 -5.55 -23.28
CA VAL A 690 -15.38 -4.51 -22.50
C VAL A 690 -14.72 -4.46 -21.15
N GLU A 691 -14.23 -3.31 -20.76
CA GLU A 691 -13.69 -3.05 -19.41
C GLU A 691 -14.65 -2.13 -18.68
N ALA A 692 -15.15 -2.58 -17.54
CA ALA A 692 -16.17 -1.88 -16.77
C ALA A 692 -15.97 -2.05 -15.27
N LEU A 693 -16.56 -1.14 -14.49
CA LEU A 693 -16.71 -1.35 -13.06
C LEU A 693 -17.78 -2.45 -12.81
N ASP A 694 -17.40 -3.49 -12.08
CA ASP A 694 -18.32 -4.59 -11.76
C ASP A 694 -19.49 -4.10 -10.91
N ARG A 695 -20.70 -4.32 -11.40
CA ARG A 695 -21.96 -3.97 -10.73
C ARG A 695 -23.06 -4.97 -11.08
N PRO A 696 -24.12 -5.06 -10.26
CA PRO A 696 -25.32 -5.82 -10.63
C PRO A 696 -25.85 -5.40 -12.01
N HIS A 697 -26.28 -6.37 -12.79
CA HIS A 697 -26.86 -6.20 -14.14
C HIS A 697 -25.90 -5.74 -15.25
N LEU A 698 -24.59 -5.50 -14.99
CA LEU A 698 -23.63 -5.08 -16.00
C LEU A 698 -23.64 -6.02 -17.23
N LEU A 699 -23.55 -7.33 -16.99
CA LEU A 699 -23.59 -8.34 -18.07
C LEU A 699 -24.89 -8.27 -18.85
N SER A 700 -26.03 -8.15 -18.16
CA SER A 700 -27.36 -8.04 -18.80
C SER A 700 -27.43 -6.81 -19.70
N ASP A 701 -26.91 -5.67 -19.23
CA ASP A 701 -26.94 -4.43 -20.00
C ASP A 701 -26.04 -4.52 -21.25
N VAL A 702 -24.83 -5.08 -21.11
CA VAL A 702 -23.91 -5.27 -22.25
C VAL A 702 -24.50 -6.24 -23.26
N THR A 703 -25.01 -7.40 -22.83
CA THR A 703 -25.58 -8.42 -23.74
C THR A 703 -26.86 -7.92 -24.40
N ARG A 704 -27.68 -7.12 -23.69
CA ARG A 704 -28.85 -6.47 -24.27
C ARG A 704 -28.47 -5.54 -25.41
N VAL A 705 -27.51 -4.65 -25.19
CA VAL A 705 -27.05 -3.71 -26.25
C VAL A 705 -26.49 -4.46 -27.45
N LEU A 706 -25.74 -5.56 -27.23
CA LEU A 706 -25.26 -6.40 -28.33
C LEU A 706 -26.42 -7.04 -29.11
N SER A 707 -27.42 -7.57 -28.40
CA SER A 707 -28.62 -8.19 -29.01
C SER A 707 -29.48 -7.17 -29.75
N ASP A 708 -29.68 -5.98 -29.19
CA ASP A 708 -30.49 -4.90 -29.82
C ASP A 708 -29.87 -4.42 -31.18
N HIS A 709 -28.55 -4.60 -31.33
CA HIS A 709 -27.83 -4.33 -32.59
C HIS A 709 -27.76 -5.57 -33.50
N GLY A 710 -28.53 -6.62 -33.23
CA GLY A 710 -28.63 -7.80 -34.06
C GLY A 710 -27.39 -8.70 -34.08
N VAL A 711 -26.59 -8.63 -33.02
CA VAL A 711 -25.36 -9.40 -32.90
C VAL A 711 -25.62 -10.71 -32.19
N ASN A 712 -25.23 -11.84 -32.82
CA ASN A 712 -25.31 -13.17 -32.25
C ASN A 712 -24.00 -13.53 -31.51
N ILE A 713 -24.04 -13.61 -30.22
CA ILE A 713 -22.86 -13.93 -29.34
C ILE A 713 -22.58 -15.42 -29.45
N ILE A 714 -21.41 -15.81 -29.94
CA ILE A 714 -20.95 -17.20 -30.03
C ILE A 714 -20.27 -17.66 -28.75
N SER A 715 -19.44 -16.78 -28.17
CA SER A 715 -18.78 -17.07 -26.90
C SER A 715 -18.58 -15.79 -26.11
N GLY A 716 -18.65 -15.93 -24.78
CA GLY A 716 -18.34 -14.86 -23.84
C GLY A 716 -17.50 -15.40 -22.70
N SER A 717 -16.51 -14.64 -22.27
CA SER A 717 -15.76 -14.90 -21.04
C SER A 717 -15.76 -13.63 -20.21
N ILE A 718 -15.99 -13.79 -18.91
CA ILE A 718 -16.05 -12.67 -17.97
C ILE A 718 -15.14 -13.02 -16.83
N SER A 719 -14.29 -12.08 -16.46
CA SER A 719 -13.43 -12.16 -15.30
C SER A 719 -13.48 -10.83 -14.56
N THR A 720 -13.63 -10.87 -13.25
CA THR A 720 -13.55 -9.69 -12.41
C THR A 720 -12.29 -9.79 -11.57
N GLY A 721 -11.43 -8.78 -11.67
CA GLY A 721 -10.23 -8.67 -10.87
C GLY A 721 -10.53 -8.37 -9.40
N THR A 722 -9.53 -8.46 -8.54
CA THR A 722 -9.62 -8.06 -7.12
C THR A 722 -9.91 -6.56 -6.96
N ASP A 723 -9.61 -5.78 -8.00
CA ASP A 723 -9.92 -4.35 -8.15
C ASP A 723 -11.36 -4.08 -8.62
N ARG A 724 -12.19 -5.14 -8.75
CA ARG A 724 -13.54 -5.10 -9.32
C ARG A 724 -13.65 -4.50 -10.71
N VAL A 725 -12.59 -4.51 -11.46
CA VAL A 725 -12.66 -4.27 -12.91
C VAL A 725 -13.12 -5.55 -13.58
N ALA A 726 -14.33 -5.50 -14.13
CA ALA A 726 -14.88 -6.57 -14.93
C ALA A 726 -14.32 -6.47 -16.36
N THR A 727 -13.58 -7.47 -16.77
CA THR A 727 -13.11 -7.64 -18.14
C THR A 727 -13.97 -8.69 -18.80
N SER A 728 -14.83 -8.27 -19.74
CA SER A 728 -15.72 -9.15 -20.50
C SER A 728 -15.26 -9.22 -21.95
N GLN A 729 -15.03 -10.42 -22.46
CA GLN A 729 -14.69 -10.65 -23.86
C GLN A 729 -15.83 -11.35 -24.55
N PHE A 730 -16.30 -10.81 -25.65
CA PHE A 730 -17.37 -11.38 -26.47
C PHE A 730 -16.87 -11.64 -27.88
N SER A 731 -17.11 -12.88 -28.39
CA SER A 731 -16.87 -13.24 -29.77
C SER A 731 -18.21 -13.43 -30.46
N PHE A 732 -18.39 -12.81 -31.60
CA PHE A 732 -19.63 -12.85 -32.35
C PHE A 732 -19.38 -12.78 -33.86
N GLU A 733 -20.38 -13.20 -34.64
CA GLU A 733 -20.40 -13.07 -36.08
C GLU A 733 -21.09 -11.78 -36.50
N MET A 734 -20.50 -11.07 -37.47
CA MET A 734 -21.04 -9.85 -38.02
C MET A 734 -21.01 -9.91 -39.55
N ALA A 735 -22.16 -9.63 -40.14
CA ALA A 735 -22.30 -9.63 -41.59
C ALA A 735 -21.79 -8.33 -42.24
N ASP A 736 -21.86 -7.20 -41.53
CA ASP A 736 -21.39 -5.90 -42.01
C ASP A 736 -20.47 -5.24 -40.97
N PRO A 737 -19.15 -5.26 -41.19
CA PRO A 737 -18.17 -4.68 -40.26
C PRO A 737 -18.24 -3.16 -40.13
N GLN A 738 -18.94 -2.43 -41.00
CA GLN A 738 -19.09 -0.97 -40.90
C GLN A 738 -19.91 -0.58 -39.65
N HIS A 739 -20.81 -1.46 -39.19
CA HIS A 739 -21.60 -1.24 -38.01
C HIS A 739 -20.83 -1.48 -36.70
N LEU A 740 -19.60 -2.01 -36.76
CA LEU A 740 -18.80 -2.30 -35.56
C LEU A 740 -18.52 -1.04 -34.73
N ASN A 741 -18.19 0.08 -35.36
CA ASN A 741 -17.94 1.33 -34.66
C ASN A 741 -19.17 1.88 -33.95
N THR A 742 -20.35 1.70 -34.56
CA THR A 742 -21.64 2.09 -33.94
C THR A 742 -21.95 1.23 -32.73
N LEU A 743 -21.70 -0.08 -32.82
CA LEU A 743 -21.87 -1.04 -31.75
C LEU A 743 -20.93 -0.71 -30.58
N LEU A 744 -19.64 -0.48 -30.85
CA LEU A 744 -18.66 -0.11 -29.78
C LEU A 744 -19.05 1.20 -29.10
N ALA A 745 -19.56 2.18 -29.88
CA ALA A 745 -20.04 3.44 -29.31
C ALA A 745 -21.30 3.27 -28.45
N ALA A 746 -22.18 2.33 -28.78
CA ALA A 746 -23.36 2.02 -27.98
C ALA A 746 -23.01 1.33 -26.66
N VAL A 747 -22.12 0.34 -26.70
CA VAL A 747 -21.64 -0.35 -25.49
C VAL A 747 -20.88 0.62 -24.56
N ARG A 748 -20.12 1.56 -25.12
CA ARG A 748 -19.38 2.57 -24.37
C ARG A 748 -20.27 3.55 -23.59
N LYS A 749 -21.55 3.67 -23.97
CA LYS A 749 -22.57 4.51 -23.28
C LYS A 749 -23.17 3.86 -22.05
N ILE A 750 -22.95 2.57 -21.84
CA ILE A 750 -23.45 1.85 -20.66
C ILE A 750 -22.76 2.38 -19.43
N GLU A 751 -23.52 2.65 -18.39
CA GLU A 751 -23.01 3.16 -17.13
C GLU A 751 -21.99 2.18 -16.50
N GLY A 752 -20.83 2.69 -16.10
CA GLY A 752 -19.75 1.89 -15.53
C GLY A 752 -18.79 1.28 -16.56
N VAL A 753 -19.04 1.42 -17.88
CA VAL A 753 -18.12 0.96 -18.92
C VAL A 753 -17.04 2.01 -19.15
N PHE A 754 -15.78 1.63 -18.92
CA PHE A 754 -14.63 2.53 -19.12
C PHE A 754 -14.13 2.52 -20.54
N ASP A 755 -14.02 1.32 -21.12
CA ASP A 755 -13.47 1.16 -22.45
C ASP A 755 -14.07 -0.07 -23.16
N VAL A 756 -14.18 0.05 -24.47
CA VAL A 756 -14.59 -1.03 -25.36
C VAL A 756 -13.72 -0.99 -26.60
N TYR A 757 -13.07 -2.08 -26.89
CA TYR A 757 -12.22 -2.18 -28.07
C TYR A 757 -12.21 -3.59 -28.68
N ARG A 758 -11.84 -3.66 -29.94
CA ARG A 758 -11.68 -4.93 -30.66
C ARG A 758 -10.35 -5.56 -30.28
N ILE A 759 -10.40 -6.83 -29.86
CA ILE A 759 -9.18 -7.62 -29.62
C ILE A 759 -8.69 -8.15 -30.97
N THR A 760 -7.49 -7.80 -31.33
CA THR A 760 -6.75 -8.36 -32.45
C THR A 760 -5.62 -9.18 -31.84
N GLY A 761 -5.69 -10.51 -31.91
CA GLY A 761 -4.88 -11.57 -31.29
C GLY A 761 -3.38 -11.42 -31.04
N ALA A 762 -2.87 -10.21 -30.85
CA ALA A 762 -1.58 -9.96 -30.22
C ALA A 762 -1.80 -9.75 -28.72
N LYS A 763 -0.90 -10.24 -27.87
CA LYS A 763 -0.82 -9.83 -26.47
C LYS A 763 -0.67 -8.30 -26.45
N ASP A 764 -1.77 -7.59 -26.39
CA ASP A 764 -1.76 -6.22 -25.91
C ASP A 764 -1.52 -6.29 -24.39
N SER A 765 -0.24 -6.37 -24.01
CA SER A 765 0.22 -5.78 -22.78
C SER A 765 -0.12 -4.29 -22.88
N ALA A 766 -1.14 -3.91 -22.15
CA ALA A 766 -1.76 -2.59 -22.14
C ALA A 766 -0.73 -1.46 -22.08
N GLU A 767 -0.49 -0.82 -23.23
CA GLU A 767 -0.12 0.59 -23.26
C GLU A 767 -1.37 1.37 -23.69
N PRO A 768 -1.93 2.24 -22.85
CA PRO A 768 -3.01 3.12 -23.26
C PRO A 768 -2.45 4.15 -24.25
N ARG A 769 -2.85 4.07 -25.50
CA ARG A 769 -2.62 5.14 -26.46
C ARG A 769 -3.42 6.36 -26.05
N LEU A 770 -2.76 7.28 -25.35
CA LEU A 770 -3.24 8.65 -25.16
C LEU A 770 -3.38 9.31 -26.54
N ARG A 771 -4.61 9.47 -27.03
CA ARG A 771 -4.89 10.46 -28.08
C ARG A 771 -4.65 11.85 -27.45
N LYS A 772 -3.71 12.59 -28.04
CA LYS A 772 -3.57 14.04 -27.85
C LYS A 772 -4.91 14.71 -28.13
N MET A 773 -5.47 15.38 -27.14
CA MET A 773 -6.25 16.59 -27.22
C MET A 773 -5.56 17.63 -26.37
#